data_5e2a024f6ef501b8cec973b4874f01e8
#
_entry.id   5e2a024f6ef501b8cec973b4874f01e8
#
_cell.length_a   1.000
_cell.length_b   1.000
_cell.length_c   1.000
_cell.angle_alpha   90.00
_cell.angle_beta   90.00
_cell.angle_gamma   90.00
#
_symmetry.space_group_name_H-M   'P 1'
#
loop_
_entity.id
_entity.type
_entity.pdbx_description
1 polymer ?
#
loop_
_entity_poly.entity_id
_entity_poly.type
_entity_poly.pdbx_seq_one_letter_code
_entity_poly.pdbx_strand_id
1 'polypeptide(L)'
;MIKPVSLLLLAAVLCGSCGSRTGRTAAISCDEPSARPSEYVSTLVGTHSDFTLSTGNTYPAVALPWGMNFWTPQTGEMGSGWAYTYGAHTIRGLKQTHQPSPWINDYGQFSIMPIRGRDKVDEESRQSWFSHQSEEARPYYYSVYLADHDIKAEMAPTERAAIMRFTFPESDESGVVIDAFDHGSYIRVMHDKRTVVGYTTRNSGGVPDNFKNWFIVRFDRKIRDFQIYDGTKPVEGEQLVGEHALVRVGFETRRGEQVTVRAASSFISQMQAVQNLEELGKDDFETVKAKAQAHWDEVLGRIEVEGGTTDQYRTFYSCLYRSTLFPRKFYEIDKNGNILHYSPYNGEVLPGYMYTDTGFWDTFRSLFPLLNLVYPSVNAEIQAGLANAYRESGFLPEWASPGHRGCMVGNNSASVVSDAILKGVTPEEDIATLYEAMLAGRRKVHPTVSSTGRLGHEYYNTLGYIPYDVGINENVARTLEYAYDDWCIAQVAKKLGKTNDAAMLEKASQNYKNLFDPETRLMRGRNADGTFQTPFSPYKWGDAFTEGNAWHYTWSVFHDVEGLIDLMGGHKGFTRMLDSVFVVPPVYDDSYYGFRIHEITEMQVADMGNYAHGNQPAQHMIYLYDYAGQPRKAQWWVREVMDRLYSAKPDGYCGDEDNGQTSAWYVFSALGFYLVCPGADEYAVGSPLFRKAVIHLENGNTIEIDAPENSSENRYVGKMAIDGKVSERPFLSYSTLLEGAKVRFEMESEK
;
A
#
# COMPACT_ATOMS: atom_id res chain seq x y z
N MET A 1 -42.32 50.18 -7.86
CA MET A 1 -42.15 51.66 -7.81
C MET A 1 -40.88 51.97 -7.09
N ILE A 2 -40.11 52.85 -7.69
CA ILE A 2 -38.92 53.58 -7.25
C ILE A 2 -37.57 52.90 -7.53
N LYS A 3 -36.96 53.52 -8.50
CA LYS A 3 -35.65 53.35 -9.10
C LYS A 3 -34.55 54.16 -8.35
N PRO A 4 -33.32 54.17 -8.85
CA PRO A 4 -32.04 54.07 -8.16
C PRO A 4 -31.31 55.42 -7.99
N VAL A 5 -30.18 55.42 -7.32
CA VAL A 5 -29.21 56.52 -7.39
C VAL A 5 -27.81 56.00 -7.70
N SER A 6 -27.33 56.45 -8.85
CA SER A 6 -25.95 56.36 -9.33
C SER A 6 -25.11 57.45 -8.68
N LEU A 7 -23.84 57.20 -8.44
CA LEU A 7 -22.82 58.24 -8.32
C LEU A 7 -21.55 57.85 -9.09
N LEU A 8 -21.27 58.64 -10.13
CA LEU A 8 -20.03 58.71 -10.91
C LEU A 8 -18.99 59.56 -10.18
N LEU A 9 -17.71 59.23 -10.32
CA LEU A 9 -16.57 60.14 -10.38
C LEU A 9 -15.39 59.41 -10.96
N LEU A 10 -15.01 59.71 -12.07
CA LEU A 10 -14.14 60.65 -12.81
C LEU A 10 -12.69 60.14 -12.94
N ALA A 11 -12.31 60.05 -14.18
CA ALA A 11 -11.06 59.55 -14.73
C ALA A 11 -9.90 60.54 -14.59
N ALA A 12 -8.68 60.02 -14.61
CA ALA A 12 -7.52 60.74 -15.12
C ALA A 12 -6.73 59.84 -16.08
N VAL A 13 -6.66 60.30 -17.31
CA VAL A 13 -5.92 59.72 -18.44
C VAL A 13 -4.47 60.22 -18.33
N LEU A 14 -3.50 59.30 -18.51
CA LEU A 14 -2.16 59.65 -18.97
C LEU A 14 -1.74 58.60 -20.03
N CYS A 15 -1.63 59.09 -21.26
CA CYS A 15 -1.06 58.39 -22.40
C CYS A 15 0.44 58.17 -22.25
N GLY A 16 0.91 56.98 -22.57
CA GLY A 16 2.33 56.66 -22.70
C GLY A 16 2.55 55.43 -23.58
N SER A 17 2.84 55.70 -24.85
CA SER A 17 3.55 54.98 -25.90
C SER A 17 3.40 53.44 -26.04
N CYS A 18 2.90 53.06 -27.20
CA CYS A 18 3.02 51.76 -27.85
C CYS A 18 4.47 51.21 -27.85
N GLY A 19 4.65 50.05 -27.26
CA GLY A 19 5.78 49.14 -27.55
C GLY A 19 5.22 47.72 -27.73
N SER A 20 5.31 47.25 -28.97
CA SER A 20 4.97 45.86 -29.33
C SER A 20 5.79 44.87 -28.47
N ARG A 21 5.15 44.20 -27.53
CA ARG A 21 5.70 43.01 -26.86
C ARG A 21 5.12 41.77 -27.53
N THR A 22 5.94 41.16 -28.38
CA THR A 22 5.84 39.75 -28.79
C THR A 22 5.62 38.90 -27.53
N GLY A 23 4.55 38.10 -27.53
CA GLY A 23 4.25 37.14 -26.46
C GLY A 23 5.40 36.16 -26.30
N ARG A 24 6.14 36.32 -25.23
CA ARG A 24 6.92 35.21 -24.66
C ARG A 24 5.91 34.33 -23.93
N THR A 25 5.59 33.16 -24.50
CA THR A 25 5.16 32.01 -23.72
C THR A 25 6.15 31.86 -22.59
N ALA A 26 5.67 31.98 -21.36
CA ALA A 26 6.48 31.65 -20.18
C ALA A 26 6.85 30.18 -20.32
N ALA A 27 8.11 29.90 -20.60
CA ALA A 27 8.66 28.57 -20.46
C ALA A 27 8.42 28.18 -18.98
N ILE A 28 7.68 27.08 -18.75
CA ILE A 28 7.55 26.46 -17.45
C ILE A 28 8.99 26.14 -17.03
N SER A 29 9.51 26.80 -16.03
CA SER A 29 10.82 26.46 -15.47
C SER A 29 10.64 25.09 -14.82
N CYS A 30 11.30 24.10 -15.39
CA CYS A 30 11.47 22.82 -14.72
C CYS A 30 12.50 23.06 -13.63
N ASP A 31 12.05 23.10 -12.39
CA ASP A 31 12.93 23.20 -11.24
C ASP A 31 13.69 21.87 -11.12
N GLU A 32 15.03 21.94 -11.06
CA GLU A 32 15.81 20.79 -10.65
C GLU A 32 15.48 20.46 -9.17
N PRO A 33 15.51 19.17 -8.76
CA PRO A 33 15.24 18.81 -7.38
C PRO A 33 16.31 19.44 -6.49
N SER A 34 15.91 20.45 -5.73
CA SER A 34 16.78 21.15 -4.78
C SER A 34 16.62 20.64 -3.35
N ALA A 35 15.58 19.85 -3.10
CA ALA A 35 15.25 19.28 -1.80
C ALA A 35 15.62 17.79 -1.73
N ARG A 36 15.80 17.29 -0.50
CA ARG A 36 16.00 15.85 -0.26
C ARG A 36 14.72 15.09 -0.65
N PRO A 37 14.80 13.82 -1.11
CA PRO A 37 13.64 13.04 -1.48
C PRO A 37 12.54 13.01 -0.40
N SER A 38 12.92 12.85 0.87
CA SER A 38 11.97 12.82 2.00
C SER A 38 11.22 14.13 2.25
N GLU A 39 11.73 15.26 1.77
CA GLU A 39 11.07 16.58 1.90
C GLU A 39 9.93 16.76 0.90
N TYR A 40 9.93 16.01 -0.22
CA TYR A 40 8.82 15.98 -1.16
C TYR A 40 7.65 15.13 -0.68
N VAL A 41 7.89 14.17 0.22
CA VAL A 41 6.85 13.25 0.70
C VAL A 41 5.77 13.97 1.49
N SER A 42 4.51 13.75 1.13
CA SER A 42 3.34 14.05 1.94
C SER A 42 2.70 12.76 2.44
N THR A 43 2.79 12.51 3.75
CA THR A 43 2.13 11.33 4.35
C THR A 43 0.61 11.48 4.44
N LEU A 44 0.08 12.66 4.11
CA LEU A 44 -1.36 12.95 4.08
C LEU A 44 -2.04 12.51 2.76
N VAL A 45 -1.27 12.16 1.73
CA VAL A 45 -1.86 11.68 0.46
C VAL A 45 -2.67 10.41 0.70
N GLY A 46 -3.93 10.41 0.24
CA GLY A 46 -4.84 9.27 0.38
C GLY A 46 -5.62 9.23 1.70
N THR A 47 -5.55 10.28 2.54
CA THR A 47 -6.17 10.27 3.87
C THR A 47 -7.57 10.90 3.92
N HIS A 48 -8.09 11.39 2.77
CA HIS A 48 -9.42 12.01 2.68
C HIS A 48 -10.46 11.04 2.14
N SER A 49 -10.56 9.88 2.76
CA SER A 49 -11.48 8.80 2.37
C SER A 49 -12.60 8.62 3.37
N ASP A 50 -13.71 8.03 2.91
CA ASP A 50 -14.78 7.51 3.76
C ASP A 50 -15.28 6.15 3.21
N PHE A 51 -16.32 5.59 3.84
CA PHE A 51 -16.88 4.29 3.46
C PHE A 51 -17.42 4.25 2.02
N THR A 52 -17.82 5.39 1.43
CA THR A 52 -18.51 5.46 0.14
C THR A 52 -17.61 5.83 -1.03
N LEU A 53 -16.44 6.41 -0.73
CA LEU A 53 -15.45 6.85 -1.71
C LEU A 53 -14.04 6.76 -1.10
N SER A 54 -13.22 5.91 -1.67
CA SER A 54 -11.81 5.88 -1.34
C SER A 54 -11.01 6.84 -2.22
N THR A 55 -10.15 7.59 -1.59
CA THR A 55 -9.11 8.39 -2.24
C THR A 55 -7.72 7.96 -1.78
N GLY A 56 -7.61 6.69 -1.34
CA GLY A 56 -6.39 6.04 -0.88
C GLY A 56 -6.60 5.13 0.33
N ASN A 57 -7.56 5.42 1.20
CA ASN A 57 -7.80 4.70 2.47
C ASN A 57 -6.53 4.55 3.32
N THR A 58 -5.71 5.61 3.36
CA THR A 58 -4.43 5.65 4.06
C THR A 58 -4.51 6.50 5.33
N TYR A 59 -3.45 6.47 6.11
CA TYR A 59 -3.21 7.36 7.24
C TYR A 59 -1.77 7.90 7.19
N PRO A 60 -1.43 9.01 7.89
CA PRO A 60 -0.07 9.52 7.93
C PRO A 60 0.81 8.60 8.77
N ALA A 61 1.47 7.64 8.13
CA ALA A 61 2.35 6.70 8.78
C ALA A 61 3.70 7.35 9.10
N VAL A 62 3.98 7.54 10.39
CA VAL A 62 5.28 7.96 10.91
C VAL A 62 6.03 6.70 11.32
N ALA A 63 6.97 6.27 10.48
CA ALA A 63 7.64 4.98 10.61
C ALA A 63 8.99 5.01 9.89
N LEU A 64 9.82 3.99 10.05
CA LEU A 64 10.89 3.68 9.12
C LEU A 64 10.38 2.79 7.99
N PRO A 65 11.07 2.72 6.84
CA PRO A 65 10.72 1.83 5.74
C PRO A 65 10.55 0.39 6.23
N TRP A 66 9.44 -0.24 5.87
CA TRP A 66 9.06 -1.60 6.31
C TRP A 66 9.15 -1.83 7.83
N GLY A 67 9.10 -0.77 8.65
CA GLY A 67 9.22 -0.85 10.10
C GLY A 67 8.14 -1.72 10.75
N MET A 68 8.43 -2.33 11.89
CA MET A 68 7.48 -3.16 12.63
C MET A 68 6.32 -2.32 13.15
N ASN A 69 6.62 -1.14 13.71
CA ASN A 69 5.61 -0.27 14.33
C ASN A 69 5.44 1.02 13.54
N PHE A 70 4.20 1.33 13.18
CA PHE A 70 3.83 2.63 12.65
C PHE A 70 3.12 3.45 13.71
N TRP A 71 3.29 4.76 13.63
CA TRP A 71 2.63 5.72 14.49
C TRP A 71 1.81 6.69 13.66
N THR A 72 0.63 7.05 14.16
CA THR A 72 -0.27 7.97 13.47
C THR A 72 -1.06 8.82 14.48
N PRO A 73 -1.39 10.08 14.17
CA PRO A 73 -2.44 10.76 14.91
C PRO A 73 -3.76 9.98 14.76
N GLN A 74 -4.51 9.85 15.83
CA GLN A 74 -5.79 9.16 15.85
C GLN A 74 -6.94 10.19 15.83
N THR A 75 -7.68 10.23 14.73
CA THR A 75 -8.92 11.04 14.62
C THR A 75 -10.17 10.19 14.77
N GLY A 76 -10.13 8.93 14.31
CA GLY A 76 -11.20 7.94 14.44
C GLY A 76 -11.33 7.42 15.86
N GLU A 77 -12.52 6.90 16.18
CA GLU A 77 -12.79 6.22 17.46
C GLU A 77 -12.03 4.90 17.55
N MET A 78 -11.89 4.38 18.77
CA MET A 78 -11.32 3.07 19.03
C MET A 78 -12.05 2.00 18.21
N GLY A 79 -11.28 1.24 17.42
CA GLY A 79 -11.83 0.21 16.53
C GLY A 79 -12.32 0.71 15.18
N SER A 80 -12.32 2.01 14.91
CA SER A 80 -12.58 2.52 13.56
C SER A 80 -11.51 2.06 12.58
N GLY A 81 -11.93 1.60 11.39
CA GLY A 81 -11.03 1.32 10.29
C GLY A 81 -10.30 2.56 9.76
N TRP A 82 -10.88 3.74 9.92
CA TRP A 82 -10.25 5.02 9.57
C TRP A 82 -9.54 5.60 10.79
N ALA A 83 -8.32 5.16 11.05
CA ALA A 83 -7.49 5.64 12.17
C ALA A 83 -7.26 7.15 12.11
N TYR A 84 -7.10 7.68 10.90
CA TYR A 84 -7.01 9.12 10.60
C TYR A 84 -7.81 9.46 9.35
N THR A 85 -8.53 10.56 9.39
CA THR A 85 -9.23 11.14 8.23
C THR A 85 -8.91 12.61 8.13
N TYR A 86 -8.47 13.08 6.95
CA TYR A 86 -8.10 14.49 6.73
C TYR A 86 -9.25 15.47 6.99
N GLY A 87 -10.49 15.07 6.76
CA GLY A 87 -11.67 15.89 7.06
C GLY A 87 -11.98 16.09 8.54
N ALA A 88 -11.31 15.35 9.44
CA ALA A 88 -11.51 15.47 10.88
C ALA A 88 -10.73 16.65 11.48
N HIS A 89 -11.25 17.22 12.57
CA HIS A 89 -10.66 18.37 13.26
C HIS A 89 -10.34 18.11 14.73
N THR A 90 -10.41 16.83 15.18
CA THR A 90 -10.08 16.44 16.55
C THR A 90 -9.13 15.25 16.55
N ILE A 91 -8.12 15.28 17.43
CA ILE A 91 -7.19 14.19 17.69
C ILE A 91 -7.49 13.60 19.07
N ARG A 92 -7.57 12.28 19.17
CA ARG A 92 -7.87 11.48 20.36
C ARG A 92 -6.63 10.86 21.00
N GLY A 93 -5.53 10.79 20.26
CA GLY A 93 -4.24 10.22 20.68
C GLY A 93 -3.21 10.17 19.57
N LEU A 94 -1.99 9.82 19.94
CA LEU A 94 -0.94 9.35 19.04
C LEU A 94 -0.91 7.83 19.14
N LYS A 95 -1.40 7.16 18.13
CA LYS A 95 -1.68 5.72 18.13
C LYS A 95 -0.52 4.95 17.51
N GLN A 96 -0.05 3.89 18.17
CA GLN A 96 0.69 2.83 17.49
C GLN A 96 -0.31 2.00 16.69
N THR A 97 -0.01 1.71 15.44
CA THR A 97 -0.91 1.02 14.53
C THR A 97 -0.17 -0.01 13.68
N HIS A 98 -0.87 -1.11 13.40
CA HIS A 98 -0.43 -2.17 12.49
C HIS A 98 -1.48 -2.36 11.37
N GLN A 99 -2.35 -1.38 11.19
CA GLN A 99 -3.41 -1.44 10.21
C GLN A 99 -2.87 -1.41 8.77
N PRO A 100 -3.18 -2.42 7.93
CA PRO A 100 -2.84 -2.39 6.51
C PRO A 100 -3.89 -1.64 5.68
N SER A 101 -5.16 -1.74 6.04
CA SER A 101 -6.28 -1.07 5.39
C SER A 101 -7.47 -0.96 6.36
N PRO A 102 -8.42 -0.02 6.12
CA PRO A 102 -9.62 0.09 6.97
C PRO A 102 -10.48 -1.18 6.96
N TRP A 103 -10.50 -1.94 5.88
CA TRP A 103 -11.31 -3.16 5.71
C TRP A 103 -10.79 -4.33 6.53
N ILE A 104 -9.47 -4.48 6.61
CA ILE A 104 -8.80 -5.49 7.44
C ILE A 104 -8.71 -5.05 8.89
N ASN A 105 -8.66 -3.73 9.13
CA ASN A 105 -8.53 -3.10 10.43
C ASN A 105 -7.21 -3.43 11.14
N ASP A 106 -7.09 -3.19 12.42
CA ASP A 106 -5.85 -3.08 13.19
C ASP A 106 -5.67 -4.24 14.20
N TYR A 107 -4.47 -4.42 14.69
CA TYR A 107 -4.15 -5.38 15.75
C TYR A 107 -3.01 -4.86 16.64
N GLY A 108 -3.04 -5.20 17.92
CA GLY A 108 -1.98 -4.87 18.88
C GLY A 108 -1.77 -3.36 19.09
N GLN A 109 -2.77 -2.55 18.82
CA GLN A 109 -2.69 -1.09 18.92
C GLN A 109 -2.84 -0.59 20.36
N PHE A 110 -2.19 0.54 20.66
CA PHE A 110 -2.39 1.35 21.86
C PHE A 110 -2.15 2.83 21.55
N SER A 111 -2.60 3.74 22.41
CA SER A 111 -2.40 5.17 22.16
C SER A 111 -1.83 5.94 23.35
N ILE A 112 -1.20 7.07 23.05
CA ILE A 112 -0.58 7.99 24.01
C ILE A 112 -1.14 9.40 23.71
N MET A 113 -1.80 10.03 24.71
CA MET A 113 -2.38 11.37 24.54
C MET A 113 -1.92 12.31 25.65
N PRO A 114 -1.18 13.39 25.31
CA PRO A 114 -0.90 14.44 26.28
C PRO A 114 -2.15 15.29 26.53
N ILE A 115 -2.43 15.57 27.79
CA ILE A 115 -3.64 16.28 28.23
C ILE A 115 -3.34 17.36 29.26
N ARG A 116 -4.28 18.29 29.41
CA ARG A 116 -4.42 19.19 30.56
C ARG A 116 -5.79 18.96 31.18
N GLY A 117 -5.81 18.54 32.46
CA GLY A 117 -6.99 18.15 33.20
C GLY A 117 -6.87 16.73 33.77
N ARG A 118 -7.46 16.49 34.95
CA ARG A 118 -7.36 15.20 35.64
C ARG A 118 -8.45 14.21 35.21
N ASP A 119 -9.53 14.72 34.73
CA ASP A 119 -10.75 14.02 34.31
C ASP A 119 -10.81 13.69 32.81
N LYS A 120 -9.80 14.09 32.04
CA LYS A 120 -9.71 13.89 30.59
C LYS A 120 -9.09 12.51 30.26
N VAL A 121 -9.84 11.43 30.43
CA VAL A 121 -9.27 10.05 30.32
C VAL A 121 -9.83 9.24 29.16
N ASP A 122 -11.13 9.26 28.93
CA ASP A 122 -11.74 8.57 27.80
C ASP A 122 -11.53 9.32 26.47
N GLU A 123 -11.74 8.62 25.34
CA GLU A 123 -11.46 9.19 24.01
C GLU A 123 -12.21 10.48 23.71
N GLU A 124 -13.43 10.61 24.17
CA GLU A 124 -14.26 11.78 23.91
C GLU A 124 -13.80 12.98 24.78
N SER A 125 -13.55 12.75 26.08
CA SER A 125 -13.12 13.82 26.99
C SER A 125 -11.68 14.29 26.75
N ARG A 126 -10.78 13.41 26.30
CA ARG A 126 -9.34 13.74 26.05
C ARG A 126 -9.08 14.30 24.66
N GLN A 127 -10.00 14.16 23.70
CA GLN A 127 -9.77 14.68 22.34
C GLN A 127 -9.49 16.19 22.35
N SER A 128 -8.76 16.63 21.35
CA SER A 128 -8.43 18.05 21.18
C SER A 128 -8.62 18.49 19.76
N TRP A 129 -9.21 19.68 19.59
CA TRP A 129 -9.27 20.35 18.31
C TRP A 129 -7.87 20.65 17.79
N PHE A 130 -7.65 20.55 16.48
CA PHE A 130 -6.43 20.93 15.79
C PHE A 130 -6.73 21.57 14.42
N SER A 131 -5.73 22.24 13.88
CA SER A 131 -5.76 22.82 12.54
C SER A 131 -4.64 22.20 11.70
N HIS A 132 -4.94 21.84 10.44
CA HIS A 132 -3.93 21.40 9.48
C HIS A 132 -2.84 22.47 9.22
N GLN A 133 -3.08 23.75 9.51
CA GLN A 133 -2.05 24.78 9.45
C GLN A 133 -0.98 24.64 10.55
N SER A 134 -1.30 23.91 11.63
CA SER A 134 -0.38 23.61 12.72
C SER A 134 0.08 22.15 12.72
N GLU A 135 -0.28 21.40 11.69
CA GLU A 135 0.09 20.01 11.48
C GLU A 135 1.27 19.92 10.51
N GLU A 136 2.31 19.21 10.91
CA GLU A 136 3.40 18.82 10.04
C GLU A 136 3.49 17.29 10.01
N ALA A 137 3.27 16.69 8.84
CA ALA A 137 3.24 15.25 8.65
C ALA A 137 4.30 14.82 7.62
N ARG A 138 5.37 14.18 8.12
CA ARG A 138 6.50 13.64 7.36
C ARG A 138 6.69 12.16 7.69
N PRO A 139 7.33 11.37 6.85
CA PRO A 139 7.61 9.96 7.16
C PRO A 139 8.36 9.77 8.48
N TYR A 140 9.27 10.68 8.78
CA TYR A 140 10.20 10.65 9.90
C TYR A 140 9.80 11.56 11.07
N TYR A 141 8.70 12.30 10.95
CA TYR A 141 8.30 13.31 11.94
C TYR A 141 6.82 13.68 11.81
N TYR A 142 6.15 13.77 12.93
CA TYR A 142 4.83 14.38 13.02
C TYR A 142 4.80 15.42 14.13
N SER A 143 4.12 16.54 13.90
CA SER A 143 3.80 17.49 14.95
C SER A 143 2.42 18.12 14.75
N VAL A 144 1.78 18.45 15.87
CA VAL A 144 0.49 19.13 15.90
C VAL A 144 0.34 19.97 17.16
N TYR A 145 -0.44 21.04 17.07
CA TYR A 145 -0.88 21.81 18.25
C TYR A 145 -2.29 21.38 18.65
N LEU A 146 -2.39 20.85 19.87
CA LEU A 146 -3.62 20.39 20.51
C LEU A 146 -4.25 21.58 21.27
N ALA A 147 -5.22 22.24 20.64
CA ALA A 147 -5.70 23.54 21.06
C ALA A 147 -6.45 23.53 22.42
N ASP A 148 -7.25 22.47 22.69
CA ASP A 148 -8.01 22.39 23.94
C ASP A 148 -7.12 22.14 25.16
N HIS A 149 -5.92 21.60 24.92
CA HIS A 149 -4.93 21.33 25.97
C HIS A 149 -3.79 22.36 26.00
N ASP A 150 -3.66 23.23 24.99
CA ASP A 150 -2.53 24.17 24.84
C ASP A 150 -1.19 23.42 24.82
N ILE A 151 -1.11 22.30 24.06
CA ILE A 151 0.06 21.43 24.01
C ILE A 151 0.53 21.27 22.56
N LYS A 152 1.84 21.43 22.32
CA LYS A 152 2.47 20.93 21.09
C LYS A 152 2.92 19.50 21.30
N ALA A 153 2.41 18.58 20.47
CA ALA A 153 2.79 17.17 20.43
C ALA A 153 3.67 16.90 19.21
N GLU A 154 4.77 16.17 19.40
CA GLU A 154 5.74 15.82 18.38
C GLU A 154 6.13 14.34 18.53
N MET A 155 6.39 13.62 17.40
CA MET A 155 6.91 12.24 17.42
C MET A 155 7.88 11.96 16.28
N ALA A 156 8.84 11.06 16.53
CA ALA A 156 9.79 10.55 15.56
C ALA A 156 10.03 9.03 15.80
N PRO A 157 10.12 8.21 14.74
CA PRO A 157 10.12 6.76 14.83
C PRO A 157 11.52 6.15 14.80
N THR A 158 11.62 4.89 15.29
CA THR A 158 12.58 3.87 14.87
C THR A 158 11.81 2.67 14.29
N GLU A 159 12.46 1.52 14.05
CA GLU A 159 11.75 0.35 13.52
C GLU A 159 10.69 -0.20 14.49
N ARG A 160 10.98 -0.23 15.81
CA ARG A 160 10.14 -0.84 16.85
C ARG A 160 9.79 0.11 17.99
N ALA A 161 10.34 1.33 17.96
CA ALA A 161 10.13 2.33 19.00
C ALA A 161 9.78 3.70 18.41
N ALA A 162 9.41 4.63 19.27
CA ALA A 162 9.28 6.05 18.96
C ALA A 162 9.70 6.92 20.14
N ILE A 163 10.17 8.11 19.83
CA ILE A 163 10.35 9.19 20.79
C ILE A 163 9.29 10.26 20.54
N MET A 164 8.65 10.70 21.63
CA MET A 164 7.67 11.79 21.59
C MET A 164 8.12 12.92 22.48
N ARG A 165 7.74 14.13 22.13
CA ARG A 165 8.02 15.34 22.90
C ARG A 165 6.76 16.17 23.01
N PHE A 166 6.33 16.42 24.24
CA PHE A 166 5.15 17.21 24.54
C PHE A 166 5.56 18.51 25.22
N THR A 167 5.22 19.65 24.61
CA THR A 167 5.49 20.98 25.17
C THR A 167 4.21 21.48 25.83
N PHE A 168 4.26 21.60 27.16
CA PHE A 168 3.12 21.93 28.01
C PHE A 168 3.01 23.42 28.33
N PRO A 169 1.79 23.91 28.65
CA PRO A 169 1.60 25.18 29.35
C PRO A 169 2.03 25.06 30.81
N GLU A 170 1.94 26.17 31.53
CA GLU A 170 2.02 26.15 33.01
C GLU A 170 0.74 25.52 33.56
N SER A 171 0.89 24.39 34.28
CA SER A 171 -0.25 23.67 34.86
C SER A 171 0.22 22.68 35.92
N ASP A 172 -0.57 22.52 36.98
CA ASP A 172 -0.47 21.45 37.98
C ASP A 172 -1.31 20.22 37.63
N GLU A 173 -2.03 20.26 36.49
CA GLU A 173 -2.86 19.18 35.94
C GLU A 173 -2.38 18.63 34.59
N SER A 174 -1.14 18.94 34.21
CA SER A 174 -0.53 18.35 33.04
C SER A 174 -0.42 16.84 33.18
N GLY A 175 -0.71 16.12 32.11
CA GLY A 175 -0.66 14.64 32.16
C GLY A 175 -0.53 14.01 30.80
N VAL A 176 -0.40 12.67 30.81
CA VAL A 176 -0.44 11.83 29.64
C VAL A 176 -1.33 10.64 29.93
N VAL A 177 -2.26 10.35 29.03
CA VAL A 177 -3.05 9.11 29.05
C VAL A 177 -2.35 8.08 28.17
N ILE A 178 -2.13 6.89 28.74
CA ILE A 178 -1.70 5.70 28.00
C ILE A 178 -2.88 4.76 28.01
N ASP A 179 -3.39 4.43 26.83
CA ASP A 179 -4.61 3.66 26.61
C ASP A 179 -4.26 2.36 25.89
N ALA A 180 -4.39 1.22 26.59
CA ALA A 180 -4.10 -0.10 26.05
C ALA A 180 -5.29 -0.72 25.30
N PHE A 181 -6.36 0.04 25.10
CA PHE A 181 -7.59 -0.30 24.39
C PHE A 181 -8.38 -1.44 25.02
N ASP A 182 -9.59 -1.65 24.53
CA ASP A 182 -10.53 -2.67 24.96
C ASP A 182 -10.21 -4.08 24.40
N HIS A 183 -11.07 -5.04 24.65
CA HIS A 183 -10.91 -6.47 24.30
C HIS A 183 -9.80 -7.20 25.06
N GLY A 184 -9.50 -6.73 26.28
CA GLY A 184 -8.52 -7.33 27.16
C GLY A 184 -7.16 -6.66 27.09
N SER A 185 -6.76 -6.06 28.20
CA SER A 185 -5.49 -5.35 28.27
C SER A 185 -4.94 -5.35 29.70
N TYR A 186 -3.67 -5.01 29.81
CA TYR A 186 -2.93 -4.90 31.07
C TYR A 186 -2.13 -3.61 31.09
N ILE A 187 -2.09 -2.97 32.25
CA ILE A 187 -1.23 -1.81 32.48
C ILE A 187 -0.67 -1.83 33.89
N ARG A 188 0.58 -1.34 34.04
CA ARG A 188 1.25 -1.20 35.32
C ARG A 188 2.18 0.00 35.33
N VAL A 189 2.10 0.81 36.42
CA VAL A 189 3.08 1.85 36.74
C VAL A 189 4.21 1.21 37.56
N MET A 190 5.46 1.33 37.09
CA MET A 190 6.62 0.71 37.74
C MET A 190 7.08 1.51 38.95
N HIS A 191 7.80 0.84 39.88
CA HIS A 191 8.30 1.45 41.12
C HIS A 191 9.28 2.62 40.91
N ASP A 192 9.93 2.71 39.74
CA ASP A 192 10.80 3.83 39.39
C ASP A 192 10.03 5.14 39.19
N LYS A 193 8.69 5.07 39.13
CA LYS A 193 7.79 6.20 38.86
C LYS A 193 8.15 6.99 37.59
N ARG A 194 8.71 6.26 36.59
CA ARG A 194 9.06 6.82 35.27
C ARG A 194 8.56 5.96 34.13
N THR A 195 8.21 4.70 34.44
CA THR A 195 7.92 3.68 33.44
C THR A 195 6.52 3.14 33.64
N VAL A 196 5.79 3.01 32.51
CA VAL A 196 4.54 2.27 32.41
C VAL A 196 4.77 1.11 31.46
N VAL A 197 4.31 -0.07 31.84
CA VAL A 197 4.34 -1.27 30.98
C VAL A 197 2.94 -1.83 30.86
N GLY A 198 2.67 -2.53 29.76
CA GLY A 198 1.39 -3.15 29.54
C GLY A 198 1.38 -4.10 28.35
N TYR A 199 0.18 -4.58 28.04
CA TYR A 199 -0.10 -5.25 26.77
C TYR A 199 -1.53 -4.99 26.35
N THR A 200 -1.78 -5.15 25.06
CA THR A 200 -3.11 -5.23 24.45
C THR A 200 -3.27 -6.59 23.78
N THR A 201 -4.47 -7.15 23.83
CA THR A 201 -4.87 -8.33 23.05
C THR A 201 -5.80 -7.96 21.90
N ARG A 202 -6.12 -6.67 21.76
CA ARG A 202 -7.02 -6.22 20.70
C ARG A 202 -6.51 -6.59 19.33
N ASN A 203 -7.37 -7.19 18.52
CA ASN A 203 -7.08 -7.60 17.16
C ASN A 203 -8.36 -7.68 16.34
N SER A 204 -8.21 -7.76 15.02
CA SER A 204 -9.32 -7.92 14.06
C SER A 204 -9.32 -9.30 13.41
N GLY A 205 -8.61 -10.27 13.96
CA GLY A 205 -8.46 -11.62 13.46
C GLY A 205 -7.05 -11.96 12.98
N GLY A 206 -6.86 -13.16 12.47
CA GLY A 206 -5.55 -13.63 11.99
C GLY A 206 -4.51 -13.85 13.08
N VAL A 207 -4.93 -14.17 14.31
CA VAL A 207 -4.05 -14.38 15.47
C VAL A 207 -4.46 -15.61 16.28
N PRO A 208 -3.50 -16.33 16.89
CA PRO A 208 -3.75 -17.33 17.92
C PRO A 208 -4.28 -16.72 19.24
N ASP A 209 -4.88 -17.57 20.09
CA ASP A 209 -5.50 -17.14 21.37
C ASP A 209 -4.54 -16.50 22.36
N ASN A 210 -3.24 -16.79 22.25
CA ASN A 210 -2.20 -16.23 23.13
C ASN A 210 -1.61 -14.90 22.63
N PHE A 211 -2.16 -14.32 21.57
CA PHE A 211 -1.68 -13.07 21.00
C PHE A 211 -1.66 -11.93 21.99
N LYS A 212 -0.54 -11.21 22.03
CA LYS A 212 -0.36 -9.97 22.80
C LYS A 212 0.62 -9.07 22.08
N ASN A 213 0.36 -7.77 22.11
CA ASN A 213 1.38 -6.77 21.87
C ASN A 213 1.78 -6.13 23.22
N TRP A 214 2.95 -6.47 23.70
CA TRP A 214 3.54 -5.93 24.92
C TRP A 214 4.14 -4.57 24.64
N PHE A 215 3.95 -3.59 25.55
CA PHE A 215 4.52 -2.26 25.35
C PHE A 215 5.24 -1.76 26.62
N ILE A 216 6.13 -0.79 26.40
CA ILE A 216 6.79 0.00 27.42
C ILE A 216 6.74 1.48 27.03
N VAL A 217 6.40 2.31 28.01
CA VAL A 217 6.40 3.79 27.87
C VAL A 217 7.23 4.36 29.00
N ARG A 218 8.32 5.09 28.67
CA ARG A 218 9.25 5.66 29.63
C ARG A 218 9.31 7.16 29.50
N PHE A 219 9.15 7.87 30.63
CA PHE A 219 9.22 9.32 30.75
C PHE A 219 10.63 9.78 31.19
N ASP A 220 11.06 10.95 30.72
CA ASP A 220 12.33 11.58 31.10
C ASP A 220 12.33 12.07 32.57
N ARG A 221 11.17 12.09 33.22
CA ARG A 221 10.95 12.57 34.59
C ARG A 221 10.10 11.61 35.43
N LYS A 222 10.06 11.85 36.73
CA LYS A 222 9.19 11.11 37.65
C LYS A 222 7.72 11.55 37.47
N ILE A 223 6.84 10.57 37.43
CA ILE A 223 5.40 10.71 37.51
C ILE A 223 5.09 11.22 38.93
N ARG A 224 4.40 12.35 39.03
CA ARG A 224 3.98 12.96 40.31
C ARG A 224 2.81 12.20 40.93
N ASP A 225 1.81 11.92 40.12
CA ASP A 225 0.58 11.20 40.50
C ASP A 225 0.09 10.35 39.31
N PHE A 226 -0.70 9.35 39.56
CA PHE A 226 -1.33 8.54 38.53
C PHE A 226 -2.66 7.97 39.01
N GLN A 227 -3.53 7.65 38.09
CA GLN A 227 -4.76 6.89 38.32
C GLN A 227 -4.94 5.89 37.18
N ILE A 228 -5.21 4.64 37.56
CA ILE A 228 -5.54 3.54 36.63
C ILE A 228 -7.05 3.46 36.50
N TYR A 229 -7.52 3.08 35.29
CA TYR A 229 -8.94 2.94 35.00
C TYR A 229 -9.19 1.63 34.25
N ASP A 230 -10.39 1.06 34.42
CA ASP A 230 -11.00 0.08 33.52
C ASP A 230 -12.11 0.79 32.75
N GLY A 231 -11.82 1.14 31.49
CA GLY A 231 -12.61 2.12 30.74
C GLY A 231 -12.65 3.48 31.45
N THR A 232 -13.82 3.90 31.92
CA THR A 232 -13.98 5.17 32.69
C THR A 232 -13.94 4.99 34.21
N LYS A 233 -13.87 3.74 34.69
CA LYS A 233 -13.96 3.43 36.13
C LYS A 233 -12.56 3.47 36.77
N PRO A 234 -12.30 4.34 37.77
CA PRO A 234 -11.04 4.35 38.49
C PRO A 234 -10.85 3.07 39.29
N VAL A 235 -9.63 2.55 39.27
CA VAL A 235 -9.20 1.34 39.97
C VAL A 235 -8.03 1.67 40.88
N GLU A 236 -8.09 1.20 42.12
CA GLU A 236 -7.02 1.37 43.11
C GLU A 236 -5.83 0.45 42.79
N GLY A 237 -4.61 0.93 43.07
CA GLY A 237 -3.38 0.15 42.92
C GLY A 237 -2.48 0.63 41.80
N GLU A 238 -1.40 -0.13 41.57
CA GLU A 238 -0.35 0.20 40.58
C GLU A 238 -0.47 -0.59 39.27
N GLN A 239 -1.44 -1.52 39.17
CA GLN A 239 -1.65 -2.36 37.99
C GLN A 239 -3.10 -2.79 37.82
N LEU A 240 -3.46 -3.11 36.60
CA LEU A 240 -4.77 -3.67 36.23
C LEU A 240 -4.62 -4.65 35.06
N VAL A 241 -5.26 -5.81 35.18
CA VAL A 241 -5.67 -6.64 34.04
C VAL A 241 -7.18 -6.50 33.95
N GLY A 242 -7.70 -5.98 32.87
CA GLY A 242 -9.13 -5.67 32.71
C GLY A 242 -9.57 -5.73 31.25
N GLU A 243 -10.83 -5.39 31.04
CA GLU A 243 -11.38 -5.31 29.70
C GLU A 243 -10.77 -4.14 28.90
N HIS A 244 -10.55 -2.99 29.58
CA HIS A 244 -10.02 -1.79 28.94
C HIS A 244 -9.10 -1.03 29.92
N ALA A 245 -7.87 -1.50 30.06
CA ALA A 245 -6.89 -0.90 30.95
C ALA A 245 -6.28 0.38 30.34
N LEU A 246 -6.34 1.46 31.09
CA LEU A 246 -5.66 2.70 30.77
C LEU A 246 -5.11 3.39 32.03
N VAL A 247 -4.15 4.26 31.88
CA VAL A 247 -3.59 5.05 32.97
C VAL A 247 -3.41 6.50 32.56
N ARG A 248 -3.85 7.40 33.44
CA ARG A 248 -3.46 8.81 33.40
C ARG A 248 -2.29 9.00 34.35
N VAL A 249 -1.15 9.49 33.83
CA VAL A 249 0.01 9.93 34.62
C VAL A 249 0.09 11.45 34.66
N GLY A 250 0.44 12.03 35.82
CA GLY A 250 0.40 13.46 36.07
C GLY A 250 1.76 14.08 36.31
N PHE A 251 1.88 15.34 35.88
CA PHE A 251 3.07 16.18 36.04
C PHE A 251 2.65 17.58 36.49
N GLU A 252 3.57 18.30 37.13
CA GLU A 252 3.53 19.75 37.27
C GLU A 252 4.48 20.35 36.24
N THR A 253 4.00 21.28 35.42
CA THR A 253 4.78 21.86 34.33
C THR A 253 4.78 23.39 34.39
N ARG A 254 5.88 23.98 33.97
CA ARG A 254 6.00 25.38 33.67
C ARG A 254 5.65 25.66 32.21
N ARG A 255 5.38 26.86 31.86
CA ARG A 255 5.09 27.28 30.49
C ARG A 255 6.29 26.93 29.57
N GLY A 256 5.99 26.18 28.50
CA GLY A 256 7.00 25.74 27.53
C GLY A 256 7.86 24.56 27.99
N GLU A 257 7.54 23.97 29.14
CA GLU A 257 8.28 22.81 29.63
C GLU A 257 7.98 21.57 28.78
N GLN A 258 9.02 20.85 28.43
CA GLN A 258 8.94 19.64 27.60
C GLN A 258 8.99 18.37 28.44
N VAL A 259 8.13 17.43 28.11
CA VAL A 259 8.15 16.05 28.63
C VAL A 259 8.47 15.14 27.48
N THR A 260 9.58 14.40 27.62
CA THR A 260 9.99 13.41 26.61
C THR A 260 9.48 12.03 26.99
N VAL A 261 8.87 11.37 26.03
CA VAL A 261 8.32 10.01 26.15
C VAL A 261 9.00 9.10 25.14
N ARG A 262 9.45 7.92 25.59
CA ARG A 262 10.02 6.87 24.76
C ARG A 262 9.11 5.66 24.85
N ALA A 263 8.63 5.14 23.73
CA ALA A 263 7.72 4.01 23.67
C ALA A 263 8.23 2.95 22.70
N ALA A 264 8.04 1.69 23.05
CA ALA A 264 8.33 0.54 22.18
C ALA A 264 7.35 -0.59 22.46
N SER A 265 7.24 -1.52 21.53
CA SER A 265 6.42 -2.72 21.72
C SER A 265 7.08 -3.99 21.20
N SER A 266 6.47 -5.15 21.53
CA SER A 266 6.92 -6.48 21.13
C SER A 266 5.75 -7.45 21.08
N PHE A 267 5.70 -8.28 20.06
CA PHE A 267 4.77 -9.41 20.01
C PHE A 267 5.31 -10.65 20.76
N ILE A 268 6.58 -10.65 21.14
CA ILE A 268 7.25 -11.78 21.81
C ILE A 268 7.05 -11.73 23.33
N SER A 269 7.42 -10.61 23.96
CA SER A 269 7.35 -10.48 25.42
C SER A 269 7.58 -9.06 25.92
N GLN A 270 7.24 -8.83 27.22
CA GLN A 270 7.57 -7.56 27.90
C GLN A 270 9.09 -7.28 27.92
N MET A 271 9.91 -8.32 28.09
CA MET A 271 11.38 -8.15 28.10
C MET A 271 11.90 -7.76 26.72
N GLN A 272 11.29 -8.30 25.67
CA GLN A 272 11.66 -7.93 24.31
C GLN A 272 11.20 -6.50 23.96
N ALA A 273 10.04 -6.03 24.48
CA ALA A 273 9.65 -4.62 24.36
C ALA A 273 10.67 -3.68 25.01
N VAL A 274 11.26 -4.07 26.17
CA VAL A 274 12.37 -3.34 26.79
C VAL A 274 13.62 -3.35 25.90
N GLN A 275 13.92 -4.48 25.26
CA GLN A 275 15.05 -4.61 24.33
C GLN A 275 14.83 -3.71 23.09
N ASN A 276 13.62 -3.70 22.54
CA ASN A 276 13.27 -2.86 21.38
C ASN A 276 13.35 -1.36 21.70
N LEU A 277 13.12 -0.95 22.97
CA LEU A 277 13.29 0.43 23.41
C LEU A 277 14.75 0.90 23.31
N GLU A 278 15.73 -0.02 23.40
CA GLU A 278 17.15 0.31 23.28
C GLU A 278 17.56 0.77 21.86
N GLU A 279 16.68 0.63 20.83
CA GLU A 279 16.90 1.25 19.52
C GLU A 279 17.06 2.78 19.63
N LEU A 280 16.41 3.40 20.60
CA LEU A 280 16.53 4.83 20.88
C LEU A 280 17.83 5.19 21.62
N GLY A 281 18.49 4.24 22.28
CA GLY A 281 19.75 4.44 23.00
C GLY A 281 19.71 5.66 23.91
N LYS A 282 20.69 6.54 23.75
CA LYS A 282 20.80 7.84 24.46
C LYS A 282 20.43 9.04 23.59
N ASP A 283 19.93 8.80 22.37
CA ASP A 283 19.63 9.85 21.42
C ASP A 283 18.51 10.75 21.95
N ASP A 284 18.65 12.04 21.72
CA ASP A 284 17.58 12.99 21.95
C ASP A 284 16.59 13.01 20.78
N PHE A 285 15.52 13.79 20.92
CA PHE A 285 14.46 13.88 19.92
C PHE A 285 14.99 14.30 18.54
N GLU A 286 15.84 15.33 18.48
CA GLU A 286 16.35 15.84 17.20
C GLU A 286 17.31 14.83 16.53
N THR A 287 18.08 14.11 17.32
CA THR A 287 18.95 13.05 16.80
C THR A 287 18.15 11.89 16.19
N VAL A 288 17.10 11.42 16.87
CA VAL A 288 16.23 10.35 16.35
C VAL A 288 15.54 10.81 15.07
N LYS A 289 14.97 12.03 15.07
CA LYS A 289 14.34 12.63 13.89
C LYS A 289 15.32 12.71 12.70
N ALA A 290 16.53 13.18 12.93
CA ALA A 290 17.54 13.31 11.88
C ALA A 290 17.98 11.95 11.32
N LYS A 291 18.14 10.93 12.16
CA LYS A 291 18.46 9.55 11.75
C LYS A 291 17.32 8.95 10.90
N ALA A 292 16.07 9.14 11.33
CA ALA A 292 14.91 8.67 10.59
C ALA A 292 14.80 9.36 9.21
N GLN A 293 15.04 10.67 9.14
CA GLN A 293 15.10 11.39 7.87
C GLN A 293 16.20 10.87 6.96
N ALA A 294 17.42 10.68 7.47
CA ALA A 294 18.54 10.18 6.68
C ALA A 294 18.26 8.78 6.12
N HIS A 295 17.60 7.91 6.89
CA HIS A 295 17.21 6.58 6.43
C HIS A 295 16.16 6.64 5.32
N TRP A 296 15.17 7.55 5.42
CA TRP A 296 14.22 7.79 4.34
C TRP A 296 14.89 8.35 3.09
N ASP A 297 15.84 9.28 3.23
CA ASP A 297 16.60 9.83 2.09
C ASP A 297 17.43 8.75 1.39
N GLU A 298 17.98 7.78 2.12
CA GLU A 298 18.70 6.63 1.57
C GLU A 298 17.77 5.73 0.73
N VAL A 299 16.62 5.35 1.30
CA VAL A 299 15.66 4.43 0.65
C VAL A 299 15.01 5.10 -0.56
N LEU A 300 14.52 6.33 -0.43
CA LEU A 300 13.88 7.06 -1.52
C LEU A 300 14.88 7.50 -2.61
N GLY A 301 16.12 7.79 -2.21
CA GLY A 301 17.22 8.15 -3.12
C GLY A 301 17.70 7.02 -4.03
N ARG A 302 17.15 5.79 -3.87
CA ARG A 302 17.35 4.71 -4.86
C ARG A 302 16.81 5.07 -6.23
N ILE A 303 15.83 5.96 -6.30
CA ILE A 303 15.26 6.45 -7.55
C ILE A 303 15.32 7.98 -7.54
N GLU A 304 16.18 8.54 -8.40
CA GLU A 304 16.30 9.97 -8.61
C GLU A 304 15.56 10.35 -9.90
N VAL A 305 14.81 11.45 -9.87
CA VAL A 305 14.04 11.95 -11.02
C VAL A 305 14.29 13.44 -11.24
N GLU A 306 14.36 13.86 -12.51
CA GLU A 306 14.64 15.23 -12.91
C GLU A 306 13.70 15.70 -14.05
N GLY A 307 13.46 17.02 -14.11
CA GLY A 307 12.72 17.64 -15.21
C GLY A 307 11.20 17.52 -15.09
N GLY A 308 10.69 17.32 -13.87
CA GLY A 308 9.26 17.41 -13.52
C GLY A 308 8.89 18.74 -12.86
N THR A 309 7.61 18.91 -12.52
CA THR A 309 7.11 19.99 -11.67
C THR A 309 7.24 19.61 -10.20
N THR A 310 7.18 20.58 -9.28
CA THR A 310 7.17 20.32 -7.83
C THR A 310 6.04 19.37 -7.41
N ASP A 311 4.84 19.48 -8.01
CA ASP A 311 3.72 18.58 -7.70
C ASP A 311 3.97 17.16 -8.21
N GLN A 312 4.62 17.01 -9.37
CA GLN A 312 5.05 15.68 -9.88
C GLN A 312 6.10 15.04 -8.96
N TYR A 313 7.09 15.80 -8.47
CA TYR A 313 8.05 15.28 -7.48
C TYR A 313 7.34 14.86 -6.19
N ARG A 314 6.43 15.67 -5.66
CA ARG A 314 5.66 15.34 -4.45
C ARG A 314 4.82 14.08 -4.63
N THR A 315 4.11 13.96 -5.76
CA THR A 315 3.31 12.77 -6.06
C THR A 315 4.20 11.54 -6.18
N PHE A 316 5.31 11.64 -6.94
CA PHE A 316 6.24 10.53 -7.15
C PHE A 316 6.86 10.03 -5.84
N TYR A 317 7.44 10.91 -5.05
CA TYR A 317 8.08 10.51 -3.80
C TYR A 317 7.08 10.10 -2.71
N SER A 318 5.84 10.63 -2.74
CA SER A 318 4.77 10.15 -1.86
C SER A 318 4.33 8.73 -2.25
N CYS A 319 4.22 8.41 -3.54
CA CYS A 319 3.97 7.07 -4.01
C CYS A 319 5.14 6.12 -3.69
N LEU A 320 6.39 6.54 -3.90
CA LEU A 320 7.56 5.72 -3.56
C LEU A 320 7.63 5.44 -2.05
N TYR A 321 7.33 6.43 -1.21
CA TYR A 321 7.19 6.25 0.24
C TYR A 321 6.14 5.18 0.57
N ARG A 322 4.93 5.24 -0.01
CA ARG A 322 3.87 4.23 0.22
C ARG A 322 4.32 2.84 -0.22
N SER A 323 5.04 2.74 -1.34
CA SER A 323 5.58 1.47 -1.86
C SER A 323 6.66 0.85 -0.97
N THR A 324 7.17 1.57 0.03
CA THR A 324 8.22 1.09 0.95
C THR A 324 7.76 0.99 2.41
N LEU A 325 6.43 0.99 2.64
CA LEU A 325 5.84 0.76 3.96
C LEU A 325 5.50 -0.71 4.19
N PHE A 326 5.00 -1.41 3.18
CA PHE A 326 4.50 -2.77 3.25
C PHE A 326 5.23 -3.71 2.26
N PRO A 327 5.27 -5.03 2.52
CA PRO A 327 4.88 -5.72 3.76
C PRO A 327 5.70 -5.25 4.96
N ARG A 328 5.10 -5.28 6.15
CA ARG A 328 5.72 -4.83 7.39
C ARG A 328 6.57 -5.92 8.01
N LYS A 329 7.73 -5.58 8.60
CA LYS A 329 8.50 -6.47 9.47
C LYS A 329 7.64 -6.97 10.62
N PHE A 330 7.67 -8.27 10.87
CA PHE A 330 7.00 -8.92 11.99
C PHE A 330 7.97 -9.82 12.74
N TYR A 331 9.23 -9.39 12.79
CA TYR A 331 10.30 -10.04 13.53
C TYR A 331 11.04 -9.04 14.41
N GLU A 332 11.72 -9.57 15.41
CA GLU A 332 12.42 -8.79 16.42
C GLU A 332 13.85 -9.33 16.59
N ILE A 333 14.73 -8.52 17.17
CA ILE A 333 16.11 -8.90 17.38
C ILE A 333 16.34 -9.02 18.89
N ASP A 334 16.75 -10.20 19.37
CA ASP A 334 17.04 -10.42 20.76
C ASP A 334 18.35 -9.75 21.19
N LYS A 335 18.64 -9.78 22.50
CA LYS A 335 19.88 -9.20 23.06
C LYS A 335 21.19 -9.82 22.56
N ASN A 336 21.12 -11.00 21.91
CA ASN A 336 22.26 -11.71 21.35
C ASN A 336 22.40 -11.46 19.83
N GLY A 337 21.49 -10.69 19.23
CA GLY A 337 21.44 -10.42 17.79
C GLY A 337 20.71 -11.49 16.99
N ASN A 338 19.99 -12.43 17.62
CA ASN A 338 19.21 -13.42 16.89
C ASN A 338 17.90 -12.82 16.40
N ILE A 339 17.52 -13.17 15.17
CA ILE A 339 16.25 -12.81 14.56
C ILE A 339 15.20 -13.83 15.04
N LEU A 340 14.16 -13.34 15.70
CA LEU A 340 13.04 -14.12 16.23
C LEU A 340 11.72 -13.46 15.85
N HIS A 341 10.66 -14.25 15.74
CA HIS A 341 9.31 -13.73 15.56
C HIS A 341 8.31 -14.51 16.42
N TYR A 342 7.24 -13.83 16.80
CA TYR A 342 6.02 -14.48 17.25
C TYR A 342 5.28 -15.00 16.00
N SER A 343 5.03 -16.30 15.93
CA SER A 343 4.31 -16.88 14.81
C SER A 343 2.81 -16.49 14.88
N PRO A 344 2.29 -15.73 13.91
CA PRO A 344 0.87 -15.41 13.87
C PRO A 344 0.02 -16.60 13.43
N TYR A 345 0.64 -17.74 13.12
CA TYR A 345 -0.01 -18.96 12.64
C TYR A 345 -0.20 -20.01 13.74
N ASN A 346 0.75 -20.16 14.64
CA ASN A 346 0.71 -21.19 15.70
C ASN A 346 0.94 -20.64 17.13
N GLY A 347 1.31 -19.37 17.29
CA GLY A 347 1.49 -18.72 18.60
C GLY A 347 2.81 -19.01 19.28
N GLU A 348 3.76 -19.65 18.62
CA GLU A 348 5.10 -19.93 19.15
C GLU A 348 6.07 -18.79 18.85
N VAL A 349 7.16 -18.70 19.61
CA VAL A 349 8.29 -17.80 19.29
C VAL A 349 9.34 -18.62 18.56
N LEU A 350 9.61 -18.28 17.32
CA LEU A 350 10.43 -19.06 16.40
C LEU A 350 11.56 -18.21 15.80
N PRO A 351 12.66 -18.84 15.34
CA PRO A 351 13.74 -18.12 14.68
C PRO A 351 13.42 -17.79 13.24
N GLY A 352 14.01 -16.71 12.74
CA GLY A 352 13.98 -16.30 11.34
C GLY A 352 13.05 -15.11 11.07
N TYR A 353 13.03 -14.70 9.81
CA TYR A 353 12.23 -13.58 9.33
C TYR A 353 10.73 -13.91 9.31
N MET A 354 9.92 -12.90 9.53
CA MET A 354 8.49 -12.87 9.31
C MET A 354 8.09 -11.48 8.83
N TYR A 355 7.22 -11.43 7.84
CA TYR A 355 6.62 -10.20 7.31
C TYR A 355 5.11 -10.38 7.23
N THR A 356 4.37 -9.27 7.31
CA THR A 356 2.92 -9.28 7.33
C THR A 356 2.32 -8.00 6.73
N ASP A 357 1.00 -7.88 6.79
CA ASP A 357 0.21 -6.73 6.34
C ASP A 357 0.31 -6.50 4.82
N THR A 358 -0.08 -7.53 4.09
CA THR A 358 -0.21 -7.46 2.62
C THR A 358 -1.26 -8.45 2.09
N GLY A 359 -1.97 -8.03 1.06
CA GLY A 359 -2.79 -8.88 0.19
C GLY A 359 -2.05 -9.17 -1.10
N PHE A 360 -1.84 -10.46 -1.42
CA PHE A 360 -1.05 -10.83 -2.60
C PHE A 360 -1.83 -10.63 -3.90
N TRP A 361 -3.16 -10.76 -3.88
CA TRP A 361 -4.02 -10.45 -5.02
C TRP A 361 -3.85 -9.00 -5.49
N ASP A 362 -3.66 -8.07 -4.55
CA ASP A 362 -3.40 -6.67 -4.84
C ASP A 362 -1.95 -6.48 -5.32
N THR A 363 -0.98 -6.92 -4.51
CA THR A 363 0.41 -6.46 -4.55
C THR A 363 1.31 -7.19 -5.52
N PHE A 364 0.89 -8.34 -6.07
CA PHE A 364 1.71 -9.07 -7.06
C PHE A 364 1.97 -8.27 -8.34
N ARG A 365 1.09 -7.33 -8.67
CA ARG A 365 1.03 -6.67 -9.97
C ARG A 365 2.11 -5.58 -10.16
N SER A 366 2.43 -4.81 -9.12
CA SER A 366 3.45 -3.74 -9.19
C SER A 366 4.36 -3.71 -8.00
N LEU A 367 3.86 -3.87 -6.77
CA LEU A 367 4.68 -3.71 -5.57
C LEU A 367 5.81 -4.73 -5.52
N PHE A 368 5.52 -6.01 -5.61
CA PHE A 368 6.55 -7.05 -5.57
C PHE A 368 7.52 -6.99 -6.76
N PRO A 369 7.08 -6.70 -8.00
CA PRO A 369 7.98 -6.35 -9.09
C PRO A 369 8.92 -5.17 -8.80
N LEU A 370 8.44 -4.12 -8.12
CA LEU A 370 9.27 -2.99 -7.71
C LEU A 370 10.31 -3.42 -6.66
N LEU A 371 9.89 -4.23 -5.68
CA LEU A 371 10.81 -4.78 -4.67
C LEU A 371 11.87 -5.68 -5.33
N ASN A 372 11.50 -6.53 -6.29
CA ASN A 372 12.44 -7.36 -7.03
C ASN A 372 13.50 -6.55 -7.79
N LEU A 373 13.11 -5.40 -8.33
CA LEU A 373 14.03 -4.58 -9.12
C LEU A 373 14.90 -3.65 -8.25
N VAL A 374 14.30 -2.96 -7.28
CA VAL A 374 14.94 -1.85 -6.57
C VAL A 374 15.40 -2.23 -5.16
N TYR A 375 14.65 -3.12 -4.47
CA TYR A 375 14.88 -3.52 -3.08
C TYR A 375 14.93 -5.05 -2.90
N PRO A 376 15.72 -5.78 -3.71
CA PRO A 376 15.74 -7.24 -3.69
C PRO A 376 16.18 -7.83 -2.35
N SER A 377 17.01 -7.15 -1.56
CA SER A 377 17.42 -7.62 -0.22
C SER A 377 16.23 -7.69 0.74
N VAL A 378 15.35 -6.70 0.72
CA VAL A 378 14.10 -6.71 1.52
C VAL A 378 13.17 -7.82 1.05
N ASN A 379 13.01 -7.99 -0.26
CA ASN A 379 12.16 -9.08 -0.77
C ASN A 379 12.75 -10.47 -0.47
N ALA A 380 14.06 -10.63 -0.40
CA ALA A 380 14.68 -11.89 0.03
C ALA A 380 14.28 -12.25 1.47
N GLU A 381 14.27 -11.28 2.40
CA GLU A 381 13.77 -11.49 3.77
C GLU A 381 12.26 -11.84 3.78
N ILE A 382 11.46 -11.18 2.92
CA ILE A 382 10.02 -11.50 2.77
C ILE A 382 9.83 -12.92 2.27
N GLN A 383 10.62 -13.38 1.28
CA GLN A 383 10.55 -14.75 0.78
C GLN A 383 10.93 -15.77 1.86
N ALA A 384 11.95 -15.51 2.66
CA ALA A 384 12.29 -16.34 3.83
C ALA A 384 11.14 -16.36 4.85
N GLY A 385 10.48 -15.24 5.08
CA GLY A 385 9.27 -15.14 5.92
C GLY A 385 8.10 -15.97 5.38
N LEU A 386 7.88 -15.99 4.06
CA LEU A 386 6.87 -16.83 3.42
C LEU A 386 7.19 -18.33 3.56
N ALA A 387 8.46 -18.71 3.46
CA ALA A 387 8.89 -20.10 3.73
C ALA A 387 8.61 -20.49 5.18
N ASN A 388 8.83 -19.58 6.15
CA ASN A 388 8.48 -19.80 7.55
C ASN A 388 6.97 -19.91 7.74
N ALA A 389 6.17 -19.02 7.13
CA ALA A 389 4.72 -19.10 7.17
C ALA A 389 4.19 -20.49 6.71
N TYR A 390 4.76 -21.02 5.63
CA TYR A 390 4.42 -22.38 5.16
C TYR A 390 4.84 -23.46 6.15
N ARG A 391 6.04 -23.40 6.72
CA ARG A 391 6.51 -24.36 7.74
C ARG A 391 5.62 -24.39 8.97
N GLU A 392 5.07 -23.24 9.36
CA GLU A 392 4.31 -23.03 10.58
C GLU A 392 2.81 -23.30 10.44
N SER A 393 2.23 -23.06 9.26
CA SER A 393 0.78 -23.24 8.98
C SER A 393 0.46 -24.34 7.98
N GLY A 394 1.43 -24.75 7.15
CA GLY A 394 1.22 -25.63 6.01
C GLY A 394 0.61 -24.93 4.79
N PHE A 395 0.54 -23.59 4.78
CA PHE A 395 0.03 -22.78 3.68
C PHE A 395 0.86 -21.52 3.48
N LEU A 396 0.95 -21.02 2.25
CA LEU A 396 1.29 -19.63 2.00
C LEU A 396 0.07 -18.76 2.31
N PRO A 397 0.24 -17.58 2.92
CA PRO A 397 -0.86 -16.63 3.10
C PRO A 397 -1.27 -16.04 1.74
N GLU A 398 -2.58 -15.77 1.58
CA GLU A 398 -3.08 -14.98 0.45
C GLU A 398 -3.40 -13.53 0.88
N TRP A 399 -3.81 -13.37 2.10
CA TRP A 399 -3.85 -12.12 2.84
C TRP A 399 -3.30 -12.36 4.25
N ALA A 400 -2.27 -11.61 4.62
CA ALA A 400 -1.64 -11.69 5.94
C ALA A 400 -1.88 -10.41 6.75
N SER A 401 -2.44 -10.53 7.99
CA SER A 401 -2.57 -9.41 8.94
C SER A 401 -3.01 -9.88 10.34
N PRO A 402 -2.10 -10.25 11.26
CA PRO A 402 -0.73 -10.65 10.94
C PRO A 402 -0.61 -12.05 10.36
N GLY A 403 -1.53 -12.98 10.66
CA GLY A 403 -1.64 -14.31 10.05
C GLY A 403 -2.70 -14.35 8.95
N HIS A 404 -3.20 -15.55 8.64
CA HIS A 404 -4.19 -15.74 7.57
C HIS A 404 -5.47 -14.92 7.78
N ARG A 405 -5.88 -14.15 6.77
CA ARG A 405 -7.14 -13.42 6.75
C ARG A 405 -8.03 -13.94 5.64
N GLY A 406 -9.34 -14.03 5.94
CA GLY A 406 -10.36 -14.46 4.98
C GLY A 406 -10.78 -13.32 4.06
N CYS A 407 -9.91 -12.92 3.15
CA CYS A 407 -10.13 -11.80 2.24
C CYS A 407 -9.59 -12.13 0.85
N MET A 408 -10.22 -11.57 -0.20
CA MET A 408 -9.87 -11.70 -1.62
C MET A 408 -9.90 -13.12 -2.18
N VAL A 409 -9.45 -13.26 -3.40
CA VAL A 409 -9.43 -14.48 -4.20
C VAL A 409 -8.03 -14.75 -4.74
N GLY A 410 -7.89 -15.82 -5.51
CA GLY A 410 -6.63 -16.18 -6.15
C GLY A 410 -5.76 -17.06 -5.28
N ASN A 411 -4.55 -17.21 -5.71
CA ASN A 411 -3.45 -17.90 -5.02
C ASN A 411 -2.15 -17.15 -5.38
N ASN A 412 -2.25 -15.82 -5.41
CA ASN A 412 -1.24 -14.93 -5.96
C ASN A 412 0.04 -14.84 -5.12
N SER A 413 0.06 -15.41 -3.91
CA SER A 413 1.33 -15.72 -3.23
C SER A 413 2.23 -16.58 -4.11
N ALA A 414 1.65 -17.47 -4.95
CA ALA A 414 2.41 -18.27 -5.90
C ALA A 414 3.06 -17.44 -7.00
N SER A 415 2.38 -16.41 -7.53
CA SER A 415 2.99 -15.52 -8.54
C SER A 415 4.12 -14.68 -7.94
N VAL A 416 3.95 -14.17 -6.72
CA VAL A 416 4.97 -13.40 -5.98
C VAL A 416 6.22 -14.24 -5.73
N VAL A 417 6.04 -15.46 -5.22
CA VAL A 417 7.15 -16.41 -4.96
C VAL A 417 7.84 -16.80 -6.27
N SER A 418 7.05 -17.10 -7.31
CA SER A 418 7.59 -17.48 -8.62
C SER A 418 8.44 -16.37 -9.24
N ASP A 419 7.95 -15.12 -9.21
CA ASP A 419 8.68 -13.96 -9.76
C ASP A 419 10.01 -13.76 -9.03
N ALA A 420 10.02 -13.87 -7.70
CA ALA A 420 11.24 -13.75 -6.89
C ALA A 420 12.25 -14.89 -7.18
N ILE A 421 11.79 -16.13 -7.32
CA ILE A 421 12.65 -17.27 -7.67
C ILE A 421 13.24 -17.10 -9.07
N LEU A 422 12.42 -16.71 -10.05
CA LEU A 422 12.86 -16.55 -11.44
C LEU A 422 13.89 -15.45 -11.59
N LYS A 423 13.74 -14.35 -10.83
CA LYS A 423 14.65 -13.21 -10.78
C LYS A 423 15.86 -13.38 -9.87
N GLY A 424 15.97 -14.53 -9.18
CA GLY A 424 17.13 -14.85 -8.33
C GLY A 424 17.17 -14.08 -7.02
N VAL A 425 16.01 -13.61 -6.53
CA VAL A 425 15.87 -12.86 -5.28
C VAL A 425 15.66 -13.78 -4.08
N THR A 426 14.93 -14.88 -4.27
CA THR A 426 14.66 -15.87 -3.21
C THR A 426 15.94 -16.54 -2.72
N PRO A 427 16.19 -16.64 -1.38
CA PRO A 427 17.30 -17.42 -0.83
C PRO A 427 17.27 -18.87 -1.32
N GLU A 428 18.42 -19.42 -1.71
CA GLU A 428 18.52 -20.74 -2.33
C GLU A 428 17.98 -21.86 -1.42
N GLU A 429 18.23 -21.74 -0.12
CA GLU A 429 17.75 -22.67 0.90
C GLU A 429 16.23 -22.74 1.04
N ASP A 430 15.51 -21.70 0.64
CA ASP A 430 14.05 -21.62 0.74
C ASP A 430 13.33 -22.03 -0.55
N ILE A 431 14.02 -22.09 -1.70
CA ILE A 431 13.41 -22.38 -3.00
C ILE A 431 12.63 -23.69 -2.98
N ALA A 432 13.21 -24.76 -2.43
CA ALA A 432 12.56 -26.06 -2.38
C ALA A 432 11.28 -26.06 -1.54
N THR A 433 11.32 -25.38 -0.38
CA THR A 433 10.16 -25.23 0.53
C THR A 433 9.06 -24.42 -0.15
N LEU A 434 9.41 -23.31 -0.78
CA LEU A 434 8.44 -22.45 -1.45
C LEU A 434 7.83 -23.08 -2.69
N TYR A 435 8.61 -23.86 -3.45
CA TYR A 435 8.08 -24.65 -4.57
C TYR A 435 7.05 -25.69 -4.09
N GLU A 436 7.36 -26.41 -3.02
CA GLU A 436 6.41 -27.35 -2.40
C GLU A 436 5.15 -26.63 -1.90
N ALA A 437 5.30 -25.46 -1.27
CA ALA A 437 4.21 -24.66 -0.77
C ALA A 437 3.22 -24.22 -1.86
N MET A 438 3.73 -23.76 -3.01
CA MET A 438 2.92 -23.42 -4.19
C MET A 438 2.15 -24.64 -4.73
N LEU A 439 2.79 -25.79 -4.86
CA LEU A 439 2.12 -27.03 -5.30
C LEU A 439 1.10 -27.53 -4.27
N ALA A 440 1.35 -27.36 -2.98
CA ALA A 440 0.41 -27.71 -1.92
C ALA A 440 -0.84 -26.79 -1.96
N GLY A 441 -0.67 -25.48 -2.10
CA GLY A 441 -1.77 -24.52 -2.23
C GLY A 441 -2.71 -24.81 -3.39
N ARG A 442 -2.15 -25.30 -4.52
CA ARG A 442 -2.92 -25.72 -5.70
C ARG A 442 -3.88 -26.89 -5.45
N ARG A 443 -3.65 -27.71 -4.42
CA ARG A 443 -4.35 -28.99 -4.18
C ARG A 443 -5.26 -28.99 -2.98
N LYS A 444 -5.29 -27.90 -2.21
CA LYS A 444 -6.04 -27.82 -0.95
C LYS A 444 -6.47 -26.40 -0.65
N VAL A 445 -7.44 -26.27 0.24
CA VAL A 445 -7.90 -25.03 0.84
C VAL A 445 -7.69 -25.10 2.36
N HIS A 446 -7.37 -23.97 2.97
CA HIS A 446 -7.20 -23.91 4.42
C HIS A 446 -8.52 -24.25 5.14
N PRO A 447 -8.49 -25.03 6.22
CA PRO A 447 -9.73 -25.59 6.83
C PRO A 447 -10.68 -24.51 7.41
N THR A 448 -10.15 -23.34 7.78
CA THR A 448 -10.96 -22.25 8.41
C THR A 448 -10.90 -20.93 7.65
N VAL A 449 -9.99 -20.77 6.69
CA VAL A 449 -9.81 -19.54 5.91
C VAL A 449 -9.88 -19.90 4.42
N SER A 450 -11.10 -19.88 3.86
CA SER A 450 -11.38 -20.38 2.51
C SER A 450 -10.69 -19.60 1.37
N SER A 451 -10.20 -18.39 1.62
CA SER A 451 -9.39 -17.63 0.65
C SER A 451 -7.92 -18.09 0.60
N THR A 452 -7.47 -18.91 1.55
CA THR A 452 -6.10 -19.43 1.61
C THR A 452 -6.02 -20.83 0.96
N GLY A 453 -5.08 -21.02 0.05
CA GLY A 453 -5.09 -22.14 -0.90
C GLY A 453 -6.09 -21.88 -2.03
N ARG A 454 -6.59 -22.95 -2.69
CA ARG A 454 -7.50 -22.81 -3.85
C ARG A 454 -8.88 -23.36 -3.56
N LEU A 455 -9.83 -22.49 -3.22
CA LEU A 455 -11.25 -22.88 -3.11
C LEU A 455 -11.77 -23.33 -4.48
N GLY A 456 -12.43 -24.50 -4.54
CA GLY A 456 -12.92 -25.09 -5.79
C GLY A 456 -11.84 -25.79 -6.63
N HIS A 457 -10.69 -26.12 -6.01
CA HIS A 457 -9.60 -26.81 -6.70
C HIS A 457 -10.01 -28.15 -7.31
N GLU A 458 -10.97 -28.86 -6.74
CA GLU A 458 -11.49 -30.13 -7.27
C GLU A 458 -12.13 -29.94 -8.65
N TYR A 459 -12.93 -28.89 -8.82
CA TYR A 459 -13.54 -28.54 -10.10
C TYR A 459 -12.50 -28.02 -11.08
N TYR A 460 -11.67 -27.08 -10.63
CA TYR A 460 -10.63 -26.50 -11.48
C TYR A 460 -9.67 -27.56 -12.04
N ASN A 461 -9.25 -28.50 -11.20
CA ASN A 461 -8.31 -29.55 -11.60
C ASN A 461 -8.94 -30.64 -12.50
N THR A 462 -10.27 -30.79 -12.53
CA THR A 462 -10.97 -31.79 -13.31
C THR A 462 -11.66 -31.28 -14.56
N LEU A 463 -12.34 -30.11 -14.43
CA LEU A 463 -13.10 -29.48 -15.52
C LEU A 463 -12.30 -28.40 -16.26
N GLY A 464 -11.23 -27.88 -15.62
CA GLY A 464 -10.47 -26.74 -16.12
C GLY A 464 -11.11 -25.37 -15.80
N TYR A 465 -12.10 -25.33 -14.93
CA TYR A 465 -12.72 -24.10 -14.40
C TYR A 465 -13.54 -24.44 -13.16
N ILE A 466 -13.89 -23.40 -12.38
CA ILE A 466 -14.84 -23.52 -11.28
C ILE A 466 -16.24 -23.22 -11.83
N PRO A 467 -17.19 -24.16 -11.75
CA PRO A 467 -18.52 -23.94 -12.30
C PRO A 467 -19.29 -22.84 -11.57
N TYR A 468 -20.11 -22.11 -12.32
CA TYR A 468 -20.95 -21.03 -11.80
C TYR A 468 -22.06 -21.53 -10.86
N ASP A 469 -22.61 -22.73 -11.14
CA ASP A 469 -23.79 -23.33 -10.49
C ASP A 469 -23.48 -24.26 -9.31
N VAL A 470 -22.23 -24.22 -8.78
CA VAL A 470 -21.83 -25.09 -7.64
C VAL A 470 -21.75 -24.36 -6.30
N GLY A 471 -22.22 -23.12 -6.23
CA GLY A 471 -22.28 -22.34 -4.99
C GLY A 471 -20.94 -21.77 -4.52
N ILE A 472 -19.95 -21.67 -5.43
CA ILE A 472 -18.67 -20.97 -5.20
C ILE A 472 -18.75 -19.64 -5.91
N ASN A 473 -18.78 -18.55 -5.14
CA ASN A 473 -18.76 -17.20 -5.68
C ASN A 473 -17.41 -16.86 -6.31
N GLU A 474 -17.40 -15.82 -7.16
CA GLU A 474 -16.19 -15.29 -7.79
C GLU A 474 -15.47 -16.36 -8.66
N ASN A 475 -16.25 -17.31 -9.18
CA ASN A 475 -15.75 -18.49 -9.87
C ASN A 475 -14.96 -18.18 -11.15
N VAL A 476 -15.34 -17.12 -11.89
CA VAL A 476 -14.57 -16.64 -13.05
C VAL A 476 -13.26 -16.02 -12.60
N ALA A 477 -13.31 -15.08 -11.63
CA ALA A 477 -12.10 -14.46 -11.11
C ALA A 477 -11.11 -15.52 -10.59
N ARG A 478 -11.55 -16.43 -9.73
CA ARG A 478 -10.71 -17.55 -9.21
C ARG A 478 -10.10 -18.39 -10.32
N THR A 479 -10.87 -18.74 -11.34
CA THR A 479 -10.36 -19.56 -12.46
C THR A 479 -9.28 -18.84 -13.25
N LEU A 480 -9.45 -17.53 -13.50
CA LEU A 480 -8.45 -16.71 -14.22
C LEU A 480 -7.16 -16.57 -13.41
N GLU A 481 -7.27 -16.26 -12.12
CA GLU A 481 -6.10 -16.16 -11.23
C GLU A 481 -5.36 -17.50 -11.14
N TYR A 482 -6.07 -18.62 -10.94
CA TYR A 482 -5.43 -19.94 -10.88
C TYR A 482 -4.74 -20.35 -12.18
N ALA A 483 -5.26 -19.93 -13.33
CA ALA A 483 -4.61 -20.19 -14.63
C ALA A 483 -3.29 -19.42 -14.75
N TYR A 484 -3.26 -18.18 -14.31
CA TYR A 484 -2.04 -17.39 -14.25
C TYR A 484 -1.04 -17.93 -13.23
N ASP A 485 -1.49 -18.26 -12.02
CA ASP A 485 -0.64 -18.87 -10.99
C ASP A 485 -0.03 -20.18 -11.46
N ASP A 486 -0.79 -21.03 -12.16
CA ASP A 486 -0.26 -22.27 -12.74
C ASP A 486 0.83 -22.00 -13.78
N TRP A 487 0.70 -20.93 -14.58
CA TRP A 487 1.76 -20.50 -15.49
C TRP A 487 3.01 -20.07 -14.72
N CYS A 488 2.86 -19.29 -13.68
CA CYS A 488 3.98 -18.85 -12.83
C CYS A 488 4.74 -20.04 -12.23
N ILE A 489 4.01 -21.00 -11.63
CA ILE A 489 4.60 -22.20 -11.05
C ILE A 489 5.28 -23.07 -12.14
N ALA A 490 4.69 -23.11 -13.36
CA ALA A 490 5.28 -23.83 -14.50
C ALA A 490 6.66 -23.26 -14.88
N GLN A 491 6.84 -21.93 -14.86
CA GLN A 491 8.15 -21.34 -15.16
C GLN A 491 9.20 -21.73 -14.09
N VAL A 492 8.81 -21.74 -12.81
CA VAL A 492 9.67 -22.24 -11.73
C VAL A 492 9.98 -23.71 -11.90
N ALA A 493 8.98 -24.54 -12.22
CA ALA A 493 9.17 -25.97 -12.50
C ALA A 493 10.19 -26.23 -13.63
N LYS A 494 10.12 -25.44 -14.71
CA LYS A 494 11.12 -25.48 -15.80
C LYS A 494 12.52 -25.13 -15.30
N LYS A 495 12.66 -24.04 -14.54
CA LYS A 495 13.94 -23.62 -13.96
C LYS A 495 14.55 -24.70 -13.07
N LEU A 496 13.72 -25.44 -12.33
CA LEU A 496 14.13 -26.51 -11.43
C LEU A 496 14.24 -27.88 -12.11
N GLY A 497 14.00 -28.01 -13.43
CA GLY A 497 14.05 -29.24 -14.18
C GLY A 497 12.92 -30.25 -13.86
N LYS A 498 11.78 -29.77 -13.30
CA LYS A 498 10.60 -30.56 -12.96
C LYS A 498 9.67 -30.69 -14.17
N THR A 499 10.11 -31.41 -15.19
CA THR A 499 9.47 -31.43 -16.52
C THR A 499 8.02 -31.92 -16.51
N ASN A 500 7.65 -32.88 -15.66
CA ASN A 500 6.27 -33.38 -15.57
C ASN A 500 5.33 -32.33 -14.95
N ASP A 501 5.77 -31.66 -13.87
CA ASP A 501 5.02 -30.62 -13.25
C ASP A 501 4.87 -29.45 -14.23
N ALA A 502 5.94 -29.03 -14.91
CA ALA A 502 5.91 -27.97 -15.91
C ALA A 502 4.86 -28.26 -17.00
N ALA A 503 4.86 -29.46 -17.59
CA ALA A 503 3.91 -29.81 -18.65
C ALA A 503 2.44 -29.82 -18.17
N MET A 504 2.19 -30.30 -16.95
CA MET A 504 0.86 -30.30 -16.34
C MET A 504 0.37 -28.86 -16.09
N LEU A 505 1.23 -28.02 -15.53
CA LEU A 505 0.91 -26.65 -15.16
C LEU A 505 0.74 -25.76 -16.40
N GLU A 506 1.57 -25.92 -17.43
CA GLU A 506 1.40 -25.22 -18.71
C GLU A 506 0.06 -25.56 -19.39
N LYS A 507 -0.37 -26.83 -19.32
CA LYS A 507 -1.70 -27.20 -19.79
C LYS A 507 -2.80 -26.50 -18.98
N ALA A 508 -2.67 -26.47 -17.64
CA ALA A 508 -3.65 -25.85 -16.76
C ALA A 508 -3.69 -24.32 -16.92
N SER A 509 -2.58 -23.68 -17.26
CA SER A 509 -2.54 -22.23 -17.52
C SER A 509 -3.42 -21.79 -18.69
N GLN A 510 -3.81 -22.71 -19.57
CA GLN A 510 -4.74 -22.44 -20.68
C GLN A 510 -6.22 -22.51 -20.27
N ASN A 511 -6.52 -22.79 -19.01
CA ASN A 511 -7.89 -22.98 -18.52
C ASN A 511 -8.76 -21.72 -18.62
N TYR A 512 -8.17 -20.52 -18.67
CA TYR A 512 -8.91 -19.27 -18.92
C TYR A 512 -9.76 -19.32 -20.20
N LYS A 513 -9.34 -20.10 -21.22
CA LYS A 513 -10.06 -20.26 -22.49
C LYS A 513 -11.46 -20.87 -22.32
N ASN A 514 -11.65 -21.65 -21.25
CA ASN A 514 -12.95 -22.26 -20.95
C ASN A 514 -14.03 -21.24 -20.58
N LEU A 515 -13.64 -20.04 -20.14
CA LEU A 515 -14.55 -18.99 -19.69
C LEU A 515 -14.81 -17.91 -20.75
N PHE A 516 -14.06 -17.92 -21.86
CA PHE A 516 -14.24 -16.94 -22.91
C PHE A 516 -15.52 -17.25 -23.71
N ASP A 517 -16.45 -16.32 -23.71
CA ASP A 517 -17.67 -16.39 -24.50
C ASP A 517 -17.47 -15.72 -25.86
N PRO A 518 -17.44 -16.48 -26.97
CA PRO A 518 -17.20 -15.93 -28.31
C PRO A 518 -18.32 -15.01 -28.82
N GLU A 519 -19.53 -15.09 -28.25
CA GLU A 519 -20.66 -14.25 -28.62
C GLU A 519 -20.50 -12.83 -28.10
N THR A 520 -20.18 -12.70 -26.78
CA THR A 520 -19.96 -11.41 -26.12
C THR A 520 -18.52 -10.91 -26.22
N ARG A 521 -17.55 -11.81 -26.46
CA ARG A 521 -16.10 -11.60 -26.39
C ARG A 521 -15.60 -11.19 -25.01
N LEU A 522 -16.32 -11.58 -23.98
CA LEU A 522 -15.99 -11.34 -22.57
C LEU A 522 -15.85 -12.66 -21.84
N MET A 523 -15.18 -12.63 -20.68
CA MET A 523 -15.19 -13.76 -19.77
C MET A 523 -16.56 -13.86 -19.09
N ARG A 524 -17.10 -15.07 -18.97
CA ARG A 524 -18.45 -15.35 -18.48
C ARG A 524 -18.48 -16.63 -17.64
N GLY A 525 -19.31 -16.68 -16.62
CA GLY A 525 -19.52 -17.87 -15.82
C GLY A 525 -19.96 -19.07 -16.68
N ARG A 526 -19.47 -20.27 -16.35
CA ARG A 526 -19.78 -21.52 -17.03
C ARG A 526 -20.31 -22.54 -16.03
N ASN A 527 -21.42 -23.18 -16.35
CA ASN A 527 -22.05 -24.18 -15.51
C ASN A 527 -21.30 -25.55 -15.57
N ALA A 528 -21.57 -26.43 -14.62
CA ALA A 528 -20.94 -27.76 -14.54
C ALA A 528 -21.24 -28.61 -15.78
N ASP A 529 -22.36 -28.41 -16.45
CA ASP A 529 -22.73 -29.08 -17.71
C ASP A 529 -22.05 -28.50 -18.96
N GLY A 530 -21.24 -27.46 -18.80
CA GLY A 530 -20.52 -26.80 -19.87
C GLY A 530 -21.28 -25.68 -20.59
N THR A 531 -22.51 -25.35 -20.20
CA THR A 531 -23.25 -24.21 -20.73
C THR A 531 -22.79 -22.88 -20.06
N PHE A 532 -22.93 -21.76 -20.75
CA PHE A 532 -22.65 -20.46 -20.12
C PHE A 532 -23.79 -20.01 -19.18
N GLN A 533 -23.44 -19.30 -18.14
CA GLN A 533 -24.35 -18.64 -17.20
C GLN A 533 -25.45 -17.85 -17.96
N THR A 534 -26.71 -18.05 -17.57
CA THR A 534 -27.87 -17.33 -18.11
C THR A 534 -28.85 -17.03 -16.98
N PRO A 535 -29.35 -15.78 -16.78
CA PRO A 535 -29.00 -14.57 -17.53
C PRO A 535 -27.56 -14.08 -17.28
N PHE A 536 -27.02 -13.27 -18.19
CA PHE A 536 -25.71 -12.66 -18.07
C PHE A 536 -25.79 -11.15 -18.26
N SER A 537 -25.25 -10.37 -17.33
CA SER A 537 -25.03 -8.93 -17.45
C SER A 537 -23.52 -8.66 -17.39
N PRO A 538 -22.92 -8.05 -18.43
CA PRO A 538 -21.50 -7.71 -18.39
C PRO A 538 -21.16 -6.58 -17.41
N TYR A 539 -22.18 -5.93 -16.85
CA TYR A 539 -22.06 -4.81 -15.89
C TYR A 539 -22.33 -5.23 -14.44
N LYS A 540 -22.63 -6.51 -14.18
CA LYS A 540 -22.87 -7.01 -12.83
C LYS A 540 -21.54 -7.11 -12.07
N TRP A 541 -21.45 -6.37 -10.98
CA TRP A 541 -20.32 -6.39 -10.07
C TRP A 541 -20.46 -7.52 -9.06
N GLY A 542 -19.35 -8.21 -8.77
CA GLY A 542 -19.37 -9.39 -7.90
C GLY A 542 -19.93 -10.64 -8.60
N ASP A 543 -20.56 -11.56 -7.85
CA ASP A 543 -21.13 -12.81 -8.33
C ASP A 543 -20.05 -13.76 -8.91
N ALA A 544 -19.84 -13.73 -10.21
CA ALA A 544 -18.75 -14.46 -10.87
C ALA A 544 -17.38 -13.78 -10.78
N PHE A 545 -17.34 -12.53 -10.37
CA PHE A 545 -16.15 -11.66 -10.34
C PHE A 545 -15.91 -11.11 -8.93
N THR A 546 -14.71 -10.62 -8.66
CA THR A 546 -14.32 -9.99 -7.39
C THR A 546 -14.18 -8.49 -7.61
N GLU A 547 -14.96 -7.68 -6.89
CA GLU A 547 -14.85 -6.20 -6.92
C GLU A 547 -14.75 -5.64 -8.34
N GLY A 548 -15.54 -6.20 -9.25
CA GLY A 548 -15.51 -5.88 -10.66
C GLY A 548 -16.57 -6.60 -11.46
N ASN A 549 -16.50 -6.45 -12.76
CA ASN A 549 -17.43 -7.04 -13.72
C ASN A 549 -16.69 -7.67 -14.92
N ALA A 550 -17.43 -8.13 -15.93
CA ALA A 550 -16.82 -8.78 -17.10
C ALA A 550 -15.91 -7.86 -17.91
N TRP A 551 -16.15 -6.54 -17.93
CA TRP A 551 -15.28 -5.56 -18.60
C TRP A 551 -13.91 -5.43 -17.94
N HIS A 552 -13.81 -5.72 -16.64
CA HIS A 552 -12.53 -5.70 -15.91
C HIS A 552 -11.78 -7.03 -16.04
N TYR A 553 -12.47 -8.16 -15.77
CA TYR A 553 -11.81 -9.47 -15.66
C TYR A 553 -11.48 -10.13 -16.98
N THR A 554 -12.08 -9.73 -18.10
CA THR A 554 -11.73 -10.26 -19.42
C THR A 554 -10.25 -10.10 -19.76
N TRP A 555 -9.58 -9.13 -19.15
CA TRP A 555 -8.17 -8.81 -19.39
C TRP A 555 -7.19 -9.48 -18.43
N SER A 556 -7.68 -10.22 -17.41
CA SER A 556 -6.85 -10.92 -16.43
C SER A 556 -6.21 -12.19 -17.02
N VAL A 557 -5.54 -12.06 -18.15
CA VAL A 557 -4.79 -13.11 -18.87
C VAL A 557 -3.38 -12.56 -19.12
N PHE A 558 -2.62 -12.36 -18.04
CA PHE A 558 -1.31 -11.71 -18.08
C PHE A 558 -0.28 -12.51 -18.86
N HIS A 559 -0.34 -13.84 -18.74
CA HIS A 559 0.65 -14.80 -19.22
C HIS A 559 0.45 -15.26 -20.68
N ASP A 560 -0.69 -15.00 -21.27
CA ASP A 560 -1.03 -15.44 -22.64
C ASP A 560 -1.85 -14.38 -23.38
N VAL A 561 -1.32 -13.15 -23.44
CA VAL A 561 -2.01 -12.03 -24.12
C VAL A 561 -2.24 -12.32 -25.58
N GLU A 562 -1.29 -12.98 -26.26
CA GLU A 562 -1.46 -13.42 -27.67
C GLU A 562 -2.61 -14.42 -27.82
N GLY A 563 -2.76 -15.38 -26.88
CA GLY A 563 -3.89 -16.29 -26.86
C GLY A 563 -5.24 -15.57 -26.69
N LEU A 564 -5.28 -14.51 -25.89
CA LEU A 564 -6.47 -13.68 -25.74
C LEU A 564 -6.73 -12.84 -27.00
N ILE A 565 -5.69 -12.32 -27.65
CA ILE A 565 -5.78 -11.63 -28.96
C ILE A 565 -6.40 -12.57 -30.00
N ASP A 566 -5.95 -13.81 -30.06
CA ASP A 566 -6.49 -14.83 -30.99
C ASP A 566 -7.97 -15.11 -30.72
N LEU A 567 -8.37 -15.29 -29.45
CA LEU A 567 -9.77 -15.51 -29.07
C LEU A 567 -10.68 -14.33 -29.46
N MET A 568 -10.17 -13.11 -29.43
CA MET A 568 -10.90 -11.90 -29.83
C MET A 568 -10.93 -11.64 -31.34
N GLY A 569 -10.32 -12.54 -32.16
CA GLY A 569 -10.27 -12.44 -33.61
C GLY A 569 -9.12 -11.58 -34.14
N GLY A 570 -7.97 -11.64 -33.46
CA GLY A 570 -6.73 -10.97 -33.80
C GLY A 570 -6.61 -9.53 -33.27
N HIS A 571 -5.46 -8.90 -33.51
CA HIS A 571 -5.11 -7.56 -32.99
C HIS A 571 -6.20 -6.50 -33.20
N LYS A 572 -6.87 -6.48 -34.35
CA LYS A 572 -7.97 -5.51 -34.62
C LYS A 572 -9.19 -5.77 -33.73
N GLY A 573 -9.54 -7.03 -33.53
CA GLY A 573 -10.66 -7.42 -32.67
C GLY A 573 -10.37 -7.07 -31.20
N PHE A 574 -9.20 -7.42 -30.74
CA PHE A 574 -8.70 -7.12 -29.41
C PHE A 574 -8.66 -5.60 -29.14
N THR A 575 -7.99 -4.83 -30.02
CA THR A 575 -7.91 -3.36 -29.88
C THR A 575 -9.30 -2.73 -29.78
N ARG A 576 -10.26 -3.16 -30.61
CA ARG A 576 -11.63 -2.63 -30.56
C ARG A 576 -12.34 -2.95 -29.23
N MET A 577 -12.16 -4.15 -28.70
CA MET A 577 -12.72 -4.52 -27.39
C MET A 577 -12.07 -3.70 -26.26
N LEU A 578 -10.75 -3.53 -26.30
CA LEU A 578 -10.03 -2.71 -25.33
C LEU A 578 -10.42 -1.23 -25.42
N ASP A 579 -10.56 -0.66 -26.63
CA ASP A 579 -11.10 0.70 -26.83
C ASP A 579 -12.51 0.84 -26.23
N SER A 580 -13.32 -0.21 -26.31
CA SER A 580 -14.68 -0.20 -25.77
C SER A 580 -14.72 0.01 -24.26
N VAL A 581 -13.73 -0.46 -23.51
CA VAL A 581 -13.65 -0.26 -22.05
C VAL A 581 -13.73 1.22 -21.68
N PHE A 582 -13.08 2.09 -22.46
CA PHE A 582 -12.98 3.53 -22.18
C PHE A 582 -14.17 4.35 -22.69
N VAL A 583 -15.01 3.79 -23.57
CA VAL A 583 -16.14 4.52 -24.18
C VAL A 583 -17.50 3.97 -23.76
N VAL A 584 -17.57 2.73 -23.27
CA VAL A 584 -18.80 2.18 -22.72
C VAL A 584 -19.13 2.95 -21.44
N PRO A 585 -20.36 3.53 -21.32
CA PRO A 585 -20.71 4.29 -20.12
C PRO A 585 -20.47 3.48 -18.84
N PRO A 586 -20.09 4.12 -17.72
CA PRO A 586 -19.82 3.47 -16.45
C PRO A 586 -21.12 3.08 -15.73
N VAL A 587 -21.99 2.35 -16.44
CA VAL A 587 -23.19 1.73 -15.84
C VAL A 587 -22.78 0.51 -15.03
N TYR A 588 -23.58 0.18 -14.03
CA TYR A 588 -23.30 -0.92 -13.12
C TYR A 588 -24.59 -1.62 -12.69
N ASP A 589 -24.44 -2.86 -12.27
CA ASP A 589 -25.42 -3.66 -11.56
C ASP A 589 -24.78 -4.13 -10.25
N ASP A 590 -25.22 -3.56 -9.12
CA ASP A 590 -24.73 -3.83 -7.77
C ASP A 590 -25.60 -4.82 -7.00
N SER A 591 -26.53 -5.49 -7.69
CA SER A 591 -27.51 -6.40 -7.10
C SER A 591 -26.92 -7.55 -6.27
N TYR A 592 -25.68 -7.94 -6.56
CA TYR A 592 -24.98 -8.96 -5.80
C TYR A 592 -24.62 -8.49 -4.38
N TYR A 593 -24.08 -7.27 -4.27
CA TYR A 593 -23.69 -6.68 -2.99
C TYR A 593 -24.88 -6.13 -2.20
N GLY A 594 -25.97 -5.73 -2.91
CA GLY A 594 -27.15 -5.10 -2.33
C GLY A 594 -26.97 -3.62 -1.95
N PHE A 595 -25.81 -3.06 -2.22
CA PHE A 595 -25.47 -1.63 -2.08
C PHE A 595 -24.31 -1.30 -3.03
N ARG A 596 -24.13 0.01 -3.31
CA ARG A 596 -22.99 0.46 -4.12
C ARG A 596 -21.71 0.43 -3.30
N ILE A 597 -20.78 -0.45 -3.69
CA ILE A 597 -19.43 -0.48 -3.12
C ILE A 597 -18.62 0.72 -3.62
N HIS A 598 -17.57 1.09 -2.90
CA HIS A 598 -16.80 2.30 -3.19
C HIS A 598 -16.11 2.26 -4.55
N GLU A 599 -15.65 1.11 -5.02
CA GLU A 599 -14.98 0.93 -6.32
C GLU A 599 -15.90 1.29 -7.51
N ILE A 600 -17.22 1.06 -7.36
CA ILE A 600 -18.21 1.52 -8.35
C ILE A 600 -18.28 3.06 -8.37
N THR A 601 -18.26 3.68 -7.19
CA THR A 601 -18.27 5.14 -7.07
C THR A 601 -17.00 5.73 -7.69
N GLU A 602 -15.86 5.14 -7.42
CA GLU A 602 -14.54 5.53 -7.94
C GLU A 602 -14.49 5.45 -9.47
N MET A 603 -14.97 4.34 -10.05
CA MET A 603 -15.08 4.20 -11.50
C MET A 603 -15.94 5.32 -12.12
N GLN A 604 -17.06 5.67 -11.48
CA GLN A 604 -17.93 6.73 -11.96
C GLN A 604 -17.29 8.12 -11.83
N VAL A 605 -16.58 8.39 -10.74
CA VAL A 605 -15.88 9.66 -10.51
C VAL A 605 -14.69 9.82 -11.46
N ALA A 606 -13.98 8.75 -11.77
CA ALA A 606 -12.86 8.77 -12.72
C ALA A 606 -13.30 9.15 -14.13
N ASP A 607 -14.55 8.86 -14.51
CA ASP A 607 -15.14 9.18 -15.82
C ASP A 607 -14.27 8.74 -17.01
N MET A 608 -13.86 7.45 -16.97
CA MET A 608 -13.04 6.80 -18.00
C MET A 608 -13.73 5.52 -18.52
N GLY A 609 -15.04 5.57 -18.71
CA GLY A 609 -15.85 4.41 -19.11
C GLY A 609 -15.90 3.35 -18.02
N ASN A 610 -15.67 2.09 -18.40
CA ASN A 610 -15.51 0.97 -17.45
C ASN A 610 -14.03 0.71 -17.05
N TYR A 611 -13.12 1.65 -17.29
CA TYR A 611 -11.75 1.56 -16.80
C TYR A 611 -11.69 2.00 -15.32
N ALA A 612 -11.85 1.04 -14.42
CA ALA A 612 -11.85 1.25 -12.98
C ALA A 612 -10.42 1.23 -12.42
N HIS A 613 -9.61 2.24 -12.72
CA HIS A 613 -8.20 2.29 -12.31
C HIS A 613 -8.00 2.21 -10.80
N GLY A 614 -8.95 2.67 -10.02
CA GLY A 614 -8.93 2.61 -8.56
C GLY A 614 -8.91 1.18 -7.99
N ASN A 615 -9.22 0.16 -8.81
CA ASN A 615 -9.10 -1.24 -8.41
C ASN A 615 -8.10 -2.00 -9.30
N GLN A 616 -7.32 -2.90 -8.70
CA GLN A 616 -6.13 -3.51 -9.29
C GLN A 616 -6.37 -4.33 -10.56
N PRO A 617 -7.51 -5.03 -10.75
CA PRO A 617 -7.77 -5.78 -11.99
C PRO A 617 -7.68 -4.96 -13.26
N ALA A 618 -7.89 -3.62 -13.18
CA ALA A 618 -7.84 -2.75 -14.34
C ALA A 618 -6.46 -2.16 -14.65
N GLN A 619 -5.55 -2.11 -13.66
CA GLN A 619 -4.32 -1.30 -13.73
C GLN A 619 -3.36 -1.68 -14.87
N HIS A 620 -3.30 -2.95 -15.28
CA HIS A 620 -2.45 -3.42 -16.38
C HIS A 620 -3.04 -3.21 -17.77
N MET A 621 -4.37 -2.99 -17.88
CA MET A 621 -5.11 -3.03 -19.15
C MET A 621 -4.58 -2.05 -20.20
N ILE A 622 -4.17 -0.85 -19.77
CA ILE A 622 -3.65 0.18 -20.69
C ILE A 622 -2.33 -0.22 -21.35
N TYR A 623 -1.55 -1.09 -20.73
CA TYR A 623 -0.31 -1.61 -21.30
C TYR A 623 -0.55 -2.76 -22.30
N LEU A 624 -1.74 -3.35 -22.33
CA LEU A 624 -2.09 -4.39 -23.31
C LEU A 624 -2.13 -3.87 -24.75
N TYR A 625 -2.23 -2.56 -24.94
CA TYR A 625 -2.09 -1.95 -26.26
C TYR A 625 -0.72 -2.18 -26.90
N ASP A 626 0.35 -2.34 -26.10
CA ASP A 626 1.69 -2.65 -26.63
C ASP A 626 1.72 -4.01 -27.31
N TYR A 627 1.08 -5.02 -26.69
CA TYR A 627 0.92 -6.37 -27.25
C TYR A 627 0.05 -6.36 -28.53
N ALA A 628 -0.92 -5.46 -28.58
CA ALA A 628 -1.77 -5.27 -29.76
C ALA A 628 -1.11 -4.45 -30.89
N GLY A 629 0.16 -4.05 -30.73
CA GLY A 629 0.87 -3.21 -31.69
C GLY A 629 0.35 -1.76 -31.78
N GLN A 630 -0.19 -1.24 -30.68
CA GLN A 630 -0.76 0.10 -30.55
C GLN A 630 -0.07 0.90 -29.41
N PRO A 631 1.27 1.00 -29.35
CA PRO A 631 1.97 1.58 -28.19
C PRO A 631 1.59 3.05 -27.93
N ARG A 632 1.23 3.82 -28.96
CA ARG A 632 0.78 5.21 -28.77
C ARG A 632 -0.50 5.32 -27.94
N LYS A 633 -1.40 4.32 -28.00
CA LYS A 633 -2.60 4.28 -27.16
C LYS A 633 -2.23 3.99 -25.70
N ALA A 634 -1.30 3.07 -25.45
CA ALA A 634 -0.75 2.83 -24.11
C ALA A 634 -0.17 4.13 -23.54
N GLN A 635 0.70 4.78 -24.29
CA GLN A 635 1.37 6.03 -23.90
C GLN A 635 0.39 7.17 -23.60
N TRP A 636 -0.68 7.30 -24.40
CA TRP A 636 -1.75 8.24 -24.15
C TRP A 636 -2.43 7.97 -22.80
N TRP A 637 -2.92 6.75 -22.60
CA TRP A 637 -3.67 6.41 -21.40
C TRP A 637 -2.84 6.45 -20.14
N VAL A 638 -1.58 6.01 -20.19
CA VAL A 638 -0.66 6.11 -19.05
C VAL A 638 -0.54 7.55 -18.56
N ARG A 639 -0.35 8.51 -19.48
CA ARG A 639 -0.24 9.94 -19.12
C ARG A 639 -1.58 10.50 -18.62
N GLU A 640 -2.71 10.15 -19.27
CA GLU A 640 -4.04 10.57 -18.82
C GLU A 640 -4.35 10.08 -17.41
N VAL A 641 -4.02 8.83 -17.10
CA VAL A 641 -4.21 8.27 -15.75
C VAL A 641 -3.34 8.99 -14.73
N MET A 642 -2.04 9.14 -14.99
CA MET A 642 -1.14 9.82 -14.06
C MET A 642 -1.54 11.29 -13.82
N ASP A 643 -1.94 12.00 -14.87
CA ASP A 643 -2.28 13.43 -14.81
C ASP A 643 -3.64 13.69 -14.14
N ARG A 644 -4.60 12.77 -14.29
CA ARG A 644 -5.99 12.96 -13.85
C ARG A 644 -6.31 12.30 -12.51
N LEU A 645 -5.68 11.16 -12.20
CA LEU A 645 -6.10 10.30 -11.11
C LEU A 645 -5.13 10.27 -9.92
N TYR A 646 -3.99 10.98 -10.03
CA TYR A 646 -3.00 11.06 -8.96
C TYR A 646 -2.62 12.50 -8.63
N SER A 647 -2.42 12.79 -7.36
CA SER A 647 -1.89 14.07 -6.89
C SER A 647 -1.23 13.94 -5.51
N ALA A 648 -0.49 14.98 -5.10
CA ALA A 648 0.10 15.03 -3.74
C ALA A 648 -0.85 15.62 -2.68
N LYS A 649 -2.16 15.61 -2.94
CA LYS A 649 -3.20 16.11 -2.03
C LYS A 649 -3.75 14.98 -1.15
N PRO A 650 -4.49 15.30 -0.07
CA PRO A 650 -5.13 14.29 0.76
C PRO A 650 -6.13 13.37 0.03
N ASP A 651 -6.70 13.83 -1.08
CA ASP A 651 -7.58 13.09 -2.00
C ASP A 651 -6.82 12.56 -3.24
N GLY A 652 -5.54 12.27 -3.10
CA GLY A 652 -4.60 12.08 -4.21
C GLY A 652 -4.58 10.73 -4.89
N TYR A 653 -5.49 9.81 -4.58
CA TYR A 653 -5.71 8.53 -5.28
C TYR A 653 -7.14 8.43 -5.78
N CYS A 654 -7.38 7.53 -6.71
CA CYS A 654 -8.70 7.29 -7.31
C CYS A 654 -9.36 5.98 -6.85
N GLY A 655 -8.91 5.42 -5.75
CA GLY A 655 -9.33 4.19 -5.12
C GLY A 655 -8.35 3.83 -4.02
N ASP A 656 -8.42 2.61 -3.50
CA ASP A 656 -7.54 2.15 -2.42
C ASP A 656 -6.07 2.12 -2.86
N GLU A 657 -5.20 2.50 -1.94
CA GLU A 657 -3.74 2.49 -2.18
C GLU A 657 -3.19 1.06 -2.13
N ASP A 658 -3.77 0.22 -1.28
CA ASP A 658 -3.52 -1.21 -1.14
C ASP A 658 -2.06 -1.60 -0.95
N ASN A 659 -1.53 -1.22 0.21
CA ASN A 659 -0.23 -1.68 0.70
C ASN A 659 0.94 -1.43 -0.26
N GLY A 660 0.90 -0.32 -0.98
CA GLY A 660 1.93 0.07 -1.92
C GLY A 660 1.63 -0.27 -3.38
N GLN A 661 0.58 -1.04 -3.68
CA GLN A 661 0.30 -1.50 -5.04
C GLN A 661 -0.01 -0.36 -6.00
N THR A 662 -1.00 0.48 -5.67
CA THR A 662 -1.41 1.61 -6.52
C THR A 662 -0.32 2.66 -6.63
N SER A 663 0.45 2.84 -5.57
CA SER A 663 1.64 3.70 -5.55
C SER A 663 2.76 3.16 -6.44
N ALA A 664 3.08 1.87 -6.36
CA ALA A 664 4.11 1.25 -7.19
C ALA A 664 3.75 1.27 -8.69
N TRP A 665 2.45 1.17 -9.02
CA TRP A 665 1.97 1.37 -10.39
C TRP A 665 2.35 2.77 -10.91
N TYR A 666 2.10 3.81 -10.08
CA TYR A 666 2.48 5.18 -10.45
C TYR A 666 3.99 5.34 -10.61
N VAL A 667 4.79 4.76 -9.70
CA VAL A 667 6.26 4.81 -9.77
C VAL A 667 6.76 4.20 -11.08
N PHE A 668 6.34 2.98 -11.44
CA PHE A 668 6.73 2.36 -12.71
C PHE A 668 6.26 3.16 -13.92
N SER A 669 5.01 3.61 -13.92
CA SER A 669 4.45 4.38 -15.02
C SER A 669 5.17 5.70 -15.22
N ALA A 670 5.57 6.38 -14.14
CA ALA A 670 6.35 7.62 -14.19
C ALA A 670 7.79 7.39 -14.71
N LEU A 671 8.36 6.19 -14.48
CA LEU A 671 9.64 5.77 -15.06
C LEU A 671 9.52 5.39 -16.54
N GLY A 672 8.31 5.13 -17.04
CA GLY A 672 8.03 4.86 -18.44
C GLY A 672 7.93 3.38 -18.82
N PHE A 673 7.79 2.46 -17.87
CA PHE A 673 7.61 1.03 -18.14
C PHE A 673 6.80 0.34 -17.03
N TYR A 674 6.25 -0.85 -17.32
CA TYR A 674 5.41 -1.60 -16.39
C TYR A 674 5.49 -3.11 -16.65
N LEU A 675 5.55 -3.92 -15.59
CA LEU A 675 5.55 -5.39 -15.69
C LEU A 675 4.11 -5.92 -15.75
N VAL A 676 3.62 -6.22 -16.95
CA VAL A 676 2.26 -6.76 -17.14
C VAL A 676 2.12 -8.18 -16.58
N CYS A 677 3.15 -9.00 -16.71
CA CYS A 677 3.16 -10.40 -16.30
C CYS A 677 4.33 -10.68 -15.35
N PRO A 678 4.16 -10.54 -14.01
CA PRO A 678 5.16 -11.04 -13.07
C PRO A 678 5.47 -12.52 -13.32
N GLY A 679 6.75 -12.89 -13.23
CA GLY A 679 7.26 -14.19 -13.70
C GLY A 679 7.85 -14.16 -15.12
N ALA A 680 7.56 -13.12 -15.91
CA ALA A 680 8.20 -12.86 -17.20
C ALA A 680 9.42 -11.95 -17.08
N ASP A 681 10.28 -11.98 -18.10
CA ASP A 681 11.45 -11.09 -18.24
C ASP A 681 11.13 -9.86 -19.13
N GLU A 682 9.89 -9.36 -19.15
CA GLU A 682 9.45 -8.36 -20.10
C GLU A 682 8.62 -7.25 -19.45
N TYR A 683 9.04 -6.00 -19.57
CA TYR A 683 8.29 -4.80 -19.19
C TYR A 683 7.74 -4.11 -20.42
N ALA A 684 6.45 -3.80 -20.45
CA ALA A 684 5.82 -2.96 -21.48
C ALA A 684 6.19 -1.49 -21.29
N VAL A 685 6.39 -0.77 -22.40
CA VAL A 685 6.85 0.62 -22.41
C VAL A 685 5.67 1.58 -22.48
N GLY A 686 5.47 2.36 -21.43
CA GLY A 686 4.52 3.47 -21.39
C GLY A 686 5.11 4.79 -21.88
N SER A 687 4.79 5.87 -21.18
CA SER A 687 5.32 7.20 -21.45
C SER A 687 5.95 7.76 -20.16
N PRO A 688 7.28 8.03 -20.14
CA PRO A 688 7.92 8.56 -18.95
C PRO A 688 7.35 9.92 -18.57
N LEU A 689 7.26 10.19 -17.25
CA LEU A 689 6.77 11.46 -16.74
C LEU A 689 7.88 12.50 -16.60
N PHE A 690 9.08 12.07 -16.31
CA PHE A 690 10.26 12.91 -16.09
C PHE A 690 11.16 12.95 -17.32
N ARG A 691 12.01 13.97 -17.42
CA ARG A 691 13.00 14.06 -18.50
C ARG A 691 14.18 13.13 -18.26
N LYS A 692 14.47 12.83 -17.01
CA LYS A 692 15.51 11.88 -16.62
C LYS A 692 15.10 11.16 -15.35
N ALA A 693 15.45 9.88 -15.29
CA ALA A 693 15.42 9.11 -14.06
C ALA A 693 16.67 8.24 -13.93
N VAL A 694 17.11 8.03 -12.71
CA VAL A 694 18.24 7.17 -12.37
C VAL A 694 17.83 6.22 -11.27
N ILE A 695 17.98 4.91 -11.50
CA ILE A 695 17.68 3.88 -10.52
C ILE A 695 18.99 3.24 -10.09
N HIS A 696 19.33 3.36 -8.81
CA HIS A 696 20.51 2.77 -8.19
C HIS A 696 20.19 1.38 -7.68
N LEU A 697 20.65 0.35 -8.37
CA LEU A 697 20.40 -1.05 -8.02
C LEU A 697 21.29 -1.49 -6.86
N GLU A 698 20.84 -2.46 -6.07
CA GLU A 698 21.63 -3.01 -4.94
C GLU A 698 22.90 -3.75 -5.38
N ASN A 699 22.94 -4.26 -6.61
CA ASN A 699 24.15 -4.87 -7.18
C ASN A 699 25.24 -3.87 -7.60
N GLY A 700 24.99 -2.57 -7.40
CA GLY A 700 25.89 -1.47 -7.75
C GLY A 700 25.74 -0.95 -9.18
N ASN A 701 24.92 -1.57 -10.01
CA ASN A 701 24.61 -1.10 -11.34
C ASN A 701 23.56 0.04 -11.29
N THR A 702 23.42 0.74 -12.41
CA THR A 702 22.51 1.88 -12.54
C THR A 702 21.71 1.77 -13.83
N ILE A 703 20.40 2.02 -13.72
CA ILE A 703 19.52 2.20 -14.88
C ILE A 703 19.35 3.70 -15.08
N GLU A 704 19.74 4.22 -16.23
CA GLU A 704 19.52 5.61 -16.64
C GLU A 704 18.38 5.66 -17.67
N ILE A 705 17.35 6.45 -17.40
CA ILE A 705 16.23 6.72 -18.32
C ILE A 705 16.34 8.18 -18.73
N ASP A 706 16.46 8.44 -20.04
CA ASP A 706 16.68 9.77 -20.61
C ASP A 706 15.61 10.09 -21.65
N ALA A 707 14.79 11.11 -21.40
CA ALA A 707 13.71 11.58 -22.25
C ALA A 707 13.69 13.12 -22.30
N PRO A 708 14.77 13.77 -22.81
CA PRO A 708 14.98 15.23 -22.65
C PRO A 708 13.91 16.07 -23.34
N GLU A 709 13.24 15.57 -24.38
CA GLU A 709 12.18 16.27 -25.09
C GLU A 709 10.81 16.08 -24.43
N ASN A 710 10.71 15.29 -23.36
CA ASN A 710 9.44 15.00 -22.67
C ASN A 710 8.77 16.28 -22.15
N SER A 711 7.47 16.38 -22.42
CA SER A 711 6.60 17.48 -21.96
C SER A 711 5.13 17.03 -21.93
N SER A 712 4.22 17.92 -21.58
CA SER A 712 2.77 17.67 -21.70
C SER A 712 2.32 17.44 -23.15
N GLU A 713 3.03 18.02 -24.13
CA GLU A 713 2.74 17.87 -25.56
C GLU A 713 3.49 16.67 -26.15
N ASN A 714 4.80 16.56 -25.85
CA ASN A 714 5.66 15.48 -26.34
C ASN A 714 5.55 14.29 -25.37
N ARG A 715 4.44 13.59 -25.40
CA ARG A 715 4.13 12.44 -24.52
C ARG A 715 4.28 11.08 -25.20
N TYR A 716 4.55 11.04 -26.49
CA TYR A 716 4.70 9.80 -27.23
C TYR A 716 6.17 9.44 -27.44
N VAL A 717 6.47 8.17 -27.32
CA VAL A 717 7.79 7.61 -27.64
C VAL A 717 7.83 7.37 -29.14
N GLY A 718 8.54 8.21 -29.88
CA GLY A 718 8.77 8.02 -31.31
C GLY A 718 9.83 6.95 -31.58
N LYS A 719 10.86 6.87 -30.72
CA LYS A 719 11.93 5.89 -30.82
C LYS A 719 12.51 5.57 -29.45
N MET A 720 12.82 4.32 -29.21
CA MET A 720 13.53 3.85 -28.02
C MET A 720 14.88 3.28 -28.42
N ALA A 721 15.92 3.60 -27.64
CA ALA A 721 17.25 2.99 -27.76
C ALA A 721 17.71 2.49 -26.38
N ILE A 722 18.31 1.30 -26.34
CA ILE A 722 18.93 0.70 -25.17
C ILE A 722 20.42 0.59 -25.44
N ASP A 723 21.25 1.23 -24.62
CA ASP A 723 22.70 1.31 -24.78
C ASP A 723 23.13 1.74 -26.21
N GLY A 724 22.38 2.70 -26.75
CA GLY A 724 22.58 3.24 -28.10
C GLY A 724 22.07 2.38 -29.26
N LYS A 725 21.48 1.20 -28.98
CA LYS A 725 20.86 0.34 -29.98
C LYS A 725 19.36 0.58 -30.02
N VAL A 726 18.83 0.86 -31.22
CA VAL A 726 17.38 1.07 -31.41
C VAL A 726 16.63 -0.24 -31.15
N SER A 727 15.59 -0.18 -30.32
CA SER A 727 14.63 -1.26 -30.14
C SER A 727 13.43 -1.06 -31.07
N GLU A 728 13.03 -2.11 -31.78
CA GLU A 728 11.83 -2.11 -32.63
C GLU A 728 10.55 -2.48 -31.88
N ARG A 729 10.68 -3.08 -30.68
CA ARG A 729 9.57 -3.49 -29.84
C ARG A 729 9.43 -2.54 -28.63
N PRO A 730 8.20 -2.23 -28.20
CA PRO A 730 7.97 -1.38 -27.03
C PRO A 730 8.10 -2.18 -25.72
N PHE A 731 9.23 -2.89 -25.55
CA PHE A 731 9.48 -3.72 -24.38
C PHE A 731 10.93 -3.61 -23.90
N LEU A 732 11.13 -3.70 -22.58
CA LEU A 732 12.41 -3.79 -21.90
C LEU A 732 12.51 -5.14 -21.21
N SER A 733 13.72 -5.74 -21.11
CA SER A 733 13.88 -6.97 -20.34
C SER A 733 14.44 -6.68 -18.95
N TYR A 734 13.94 -7.40 -17.93
CA TYR A 734 14.45 -7.32 -16.56
C TYR A 734 15.95 -7.64 -16.51
N SER A 735 16.36 -8.70 -17.21
CA SER A 735 17.77 -9.11 -17.26
C SER A 735 18.68 -7.99 -17.80
N THR A 736 18.27 -7.29 -18.86
CA THR A 736 19.00 -6.13 -19.39
C THR A 736 19.04 -4.99 -18.38
N LEU A 737 17.93 -4.68 -17.71
CA LEU A 737 17.88 -3.62 -16.71
C LEU A 737 18.78 -3.95 -15.50
N LEU A 738 18.83 -5.21 -15.08
CA LEU A 738 19.64 -5.65 -13.93
C LEU A 738 21.15 -5.55 -14.19
N GLU A 739 21.60 -5.69 -15.44
CA GLU A 739 23.00 -5.49 -15.84
C GLU A 739 23.41 -4.01 -15.84
N GLY A 740 22.46 -3.09 -15.68
CA GLY A 740 22.61 -1.65 -15.85
C GLY A 740 22.39 -1.26 -17.31
N ALA A 741 21.48 -0.35 -17.57
CA ALA A 741 21.10 0.05 -18.93
C ALA A 741 20.90 1.57 -19.04
N LYS A 742 21.21 2.09 -20.24
CA LYS A 742 20.84 3.45 -20.64
C LYS A 742 19.68 3.38 -21.62
N VAL A 743 18.49 3.70 -21.14
CA VAL A 743 17.28 3.74 -21.95
C VAL A 743 17.02 5.18 -22.39
N ARG A 744 17.07 5.43 -23.69
CA ARG A 744 16.76 6.73 -24.25
C ARG A 744 15.46 6.69 -25.02
N PHE A 745 14.56 7.59 -24.67
CA PHE A 745 13.30 7.85 -25.37
C PHE A 745 13.42 9.16 -26.17
N GLU A 746 13.24 9.10 -27.48
CA GLU A 746 13.02 10.27 -28.32
C GLU A 746 11.52 10.57 -28.28
N MET A 747 11.17 11.67 -27.62
CA MET A 747 9.76 12.02 -27.36
C MET A 747 9.21 12.92 -28.46
N GLU A 748 7.94 12.68 -28.84
CA GLU A 748 7.28 13.47 -29.87
C GLU A 748 5.82 13.82 -29.50
N SER A 749 5.29 14.85 -30.17
CA SER A 749 3.88 15.23 -30.07
C SER A 749 3.01 14.33 -30.96
N GLU A 750 1.69 14.41 -30.75
CA GLU A 750 0.73 13.84 -31.71
C GLU A 750 0.84 14.59 -33.05
N LYS A 751 0.96 13.85 -34.15
CA LYS A 751 0.96 14.41 -35.52
C LYS A 751 -0.40 14.34 -36.12
#